data_ea1fc1085157d65816048b2a0afed39b
#
_entry.id   ea1fc1085157d65816048b2a0afed39b
#
_cell.length_a   1.000
_cell.length_b   1.000
_cell.length_c   1.000
_cell.angle_alpha   90.00
_cell.angle_beta   90.00
_cell.angle_gamma   90.00
#
_symmetry.space_group_name_H-M   'P 1'
#
loop_
_entity.id
_entity.type
_entity.pdbx_description
1 polymer ?
#
loop_
_entity_poly.entity_id
_entity_poly.type
_entity_poly.pdbx_seq_one_letter_code
_entity_poly.pdbx_strand_id
1 'polypeptide(L)'
;MLRNILYALVTGTCCQAIAWAIGVSGFVLNDNFEPLPYATITHPKTESWVIADEEGRFLLQTHVVSGDSLIISRYGYRNQFLVLTSAAQVHITLQREVIPMDAVEVQGLPGTTPWETVIITETDRISTMGVYQRIPGALLKTYGGRGGVSNVGLDGGQAEHTKIVLDGIDLTSPQNGQTDLSEIPPVFFQQMYHSRYAGTAFGSGAMDGVIQLRPWFNRSFLNAATGSFDFKSVATGYNLAHTKTALQFIGGGYSSAEDYQFIYDDTTYNRDNNNMDQTFFGSRMQYRPSLKTIVKSSVFLSKSDRGVAGSISFPSPHAKRINTLSLVSASLIRLLPSGHVRVHISRRANDEQYTDPDLSDDSRHEVSAQALKLNYNQRLLKQLEAFTALELRSEMIKSNDVGNHNRTLSAITVSLIYTVLPGVVIRPNLRVDGGSSFRETTSDLYVQTKVPVLGLIRGRVGNGFRLPTFNDLFWPTGSYTDGNPNLKSEQSAYFSFGMERNFSNGSQVSLEWRERHTNNLITWTAGDDFVWRPLNVDETLRKSYSISFRAPFMTQNLSVSGYMTGNEMNDLASDKALPYVPKHTGQLQLQYSWASSTLDIQSYYSGERYYSGYDDDYNPIDITLAAFTNVSLGMHVAMPGWNALRLHFTVENMLGADTSFFPEYPEPGLRVNGGISILL
;
A
#
# COMPACT_ATOMS: atom_id res chain seq x y z
N MET A 1 91.99 3.76 10.45
CA MET A 1 91.49 2.96 9.30
C MET A 1 90.13 2.28 9.61
N LEU A 2 89.69 2.10 10.87
CA LEU A 2 88.40 1.50 11.21
C LEU A 2 87.20 2.46 11.16
N ARG A 3 87.41 3.81 11.09
CA ARG A 3 86.35 4.81 11.11
C ARG A 3 85.78 5.10 9.74
N ASN A 4 86.47 4.77 8.66
CA ASN A 4 86.04 4.99 7.27
C ASN A 4 85.34 3.77 6.67
N ILE A 5 85.40 2.60 7.30
CA ILE A 5 84.69 1.37 6.88
C ILE A 5 83.25 1.36 7.46
N LEU A 6 83.04 2.00 8.62
CA LEU A 6 81.70 2.13 9.19
C LEU A 6 80.77 3.14 8.47
N TYR A 7 81.41 4.18 7.83
CA TYR A 7 80.65 5.12 7.04
C TYR A 7 80.22 4.60 5.67
N ALA A 8 80.98 3.65 5.10
CA ALA A 8 80.64 3.02 3.81
C ALA A 8 79.59 1.91 3.95
N LEU A 9 79.43 1.30 5.14
CA LEU A 9 78.42 0.28 5.41
C LEU A 9 77.08 0.87 5.88
N VAL A 10 77.07 2.11 6.41
CA VAL A 10 75.79 2.77 6.78
C VAL A 10 75.17 3.57 5.66
N THR A 11 75.98 4.01 4.65
CA THR A 11 75.47 4.68 3.48
C THR A 11 75.11 3.76 2.32
N GLY A 12 75.55 2.45 2.40
CA GLY A 12 75.21 1.44 1.39
C GLY A 12 73.93 0.65 1.63
N THR A 13 73.38 0.71 2.84
CA THR A 13 72.15 -0.04 3.23
C THR A 13 70.87 0.84 3.32
N CYS A 14 70.98 2.14 3.18
CA CYS A 14 69.83 3.04 3.11
C CYS A 14 69.29 3.37 1.72
N CYS A 15 69.92 2.83 0.65
CA CYS A 15 69.50 3.11 -0.73
C CYS A 15 68.82 1.95 -1.47
N GLN A 16 68.37 0.90 -0.76
CA GLN A 16 67.63 -0.20 -1.44
C GLN A 16 66.27 -0.53 -0.79
N ALA A 17 65.54 0.46 -0.31
CA ALA A 17 64.15 0.28 0.12
C ALA A 17 63.28 1.51 -0.16
N ILE A 18 63.49 2.21 -1.31
CA ILE A 18 62.48 3.01 -1.93
C ILE A 18 61.90 2.14 -3.07
N ALA A 19 61.14 1.09 -2.68
CA ALA A 19 60.21 0.48 -3.56
C ALA A 19 59.17 1.54 -3.87
N TRP A 20 59.13 1.99 -5.10
CA TRP A 20 58.17 2.92 -5.65
C TRP A 20 56.77 2.32 -5.40
N ALA A 21 56.08 2.82 -4.40
CA ALA A 21 54.64 2.62 -4.33
C ALA A 21 54.08 3.36 -5.54
N ILE A 22 53.79 2.63 -6.59
CA ILE A 22 53.15 3.14 -7.81
C ILE A 22 51.71 3.45 -7.38
N GLY A 23 51.50 4.71 -6.98
CA GLY A 23 50.14 5.22 -6.67
C GLY A 23 49.39 5.53 -7.96
N VAL A 24 48.09 5.46 -7.90
CA VAL A 24 47.21 6.00 -8.95
C VAL A 24 46.79 7.42 -8.58
N SER A 25 47.06 8.36 -9.50
CA SER A 25 46.61 9.74 -9.34
C SER A 25 45.62 10.10 -10.45
N GLY A 26 44.79 11.09 -10.23
CA GLY A 26 43.85 11.53 -11.25
C GLY A 26 42.93 12.65 -10.81
N PHE A 27 41.94 12.90 -11.65
CA PHE A 27 40.90 13.87 -11.44
C PHE A 27 39.54 13.21 -11.52
N VAL A 28 38.64 13.60 -10.62
CA VAL A 28 37.22 13.26 -10.70
C VAL A 28 36.45 14.50 -11.12
N LEU A 29 35.66 14.38 -12.17
CA LEU A 29 34.87 15.44 -12.78
C LEU A 29 33.37 15.06 -12.70
N ASN A 30 32.50 16.03 -12.79
CA ASN A 30 31.06 15.81 -13.00
C ASN A 30 30.73 15.68 -14.50
N ASP A 31 29.47 15.47 -14.83
CA ASP A 31 28.92 15.38 -16.19
C ASP A 31 29.05 16.67 -17.01
N ASN A 32 29.33 17.84 -16.38
CA ASN A 32 29.66 19.10 -17.03
C ASN A 32 31.19 19.34 -17.17
N PHE A 33 32.02 18.30 -16.86
CA PHE A 33 33.48 18.38 -16.84
C PHE A 33 34.04 19.38 -15.80
N GLU A 34 33.28 19.72 -14.75
CA GLU A 34 33.77 20.51 -13.64
C GLU A 34 34.40 19.61 -12.56
N PRO A 35 35.40 20.08 -11.80
CA PRO A 35 35.97 19.32 -10.70
C PRO A 35 34.92 18.84 -9.72
N LEU A 36 34.99 17.55 -9.34
CA LEU A 36 34.04 16.95 -8.39
C LEU A 36 34.77 16.64 -7.07
N PRO A 37 34.72 17.55 -6.07
CA PRO A 37 35.39 17.38 -4.79
C PRO A 37 34.73 16.28 -3.95
N TYR A 38 35.55 15.71 -3.07
CA TYR A 38 35.15 14.74 -2.06
C TYR A 38 34.54 13.44 -2.62
N ALA A 39 34.89 13.07 -3.85
CA ALA A 39 34.63 11.72 -4.38
C ALA A 39 35.55 10.72 -3.68
N THR A 40 35.02 9.54 -3.33
CA THR A 40 35.79 8.46 -2.73
C THR A 40 36.28 7.52 -3.80
N ILE A 41 37.56 7.25 -3.86
CA ILE A 41 38.22 6.31 -4.75
C ILE A 41 38.70 5.14 -3.92
N THR A 42 38.18 3.94 -4.17
CA THR A 42 38.48 2.72 -3.44
C THR A 42 39.12 1.69 -4.35
N HIS A 43 40.16 1.06 -3.88
CA HIS A 43 40.76 -0.14 -4.48
C HIS A 43 40.33 -1.39 -3.70
N PRO A 44 39.34 -2.18 -4.19
CA PRO A 44 38.71 -3.26 -3.40
C PRO A 44 39.67 -4.34 -2.97
N LYS A 45 40.69 -4.65 -3.81
CA LYS A 45 41.65 -5.73 -3.59
C LYS A 45 42.61 -5.48 -2.41
N THR A 46 42.95 -4.21 -2.14
CA THR A 46 43.84 -3.81 -1.03
C THR A 46 43.08 -3.09 0.07
N GLU A 47 41.75 -2.92 -0.06
CA GLU A 47 40.90 -2.16 0.83
C GLU A 47 41.36 -0.68 1.07
N SER A 48 42.25 -0.20 0.20
CA SER A 48 42.77 1.16 0.29
C SER A 48 41.84 2.14 -0.37
N TRP A 49 41.70 3.32 0.21
CA TRP A 49 40.85 4.37 -0.32
C TRP A 49 41.45 5.78 -0.11
N VAL A 50 40.99 6.72 -0.91
CA VAL A 50 41.32 8.16 -0.81
C VAL A 50 40.11 9.00 -1.16
N ILE A 51 40.04 10.23 -0.66
CA ILE A 51 39.03 11.22 -1.01
C ILE A 51 39.66 12.29 -1.90
N ALA A 52 38.99 12.65 -2.99
CA ALA A 52 39.40 13.74 -3.87
C ALA A 52 39.34 15.09 -3.16
N ASP A 53 40.32 15.97 -3.42
CA ASP A 53 40.40 17.32 -2.86
C ASP A 53 39.36 18.29 -3.46
N GLU A 54 39.44 19.57 -3.11
CA GLU A 54 38.50 20.60 -3.58
C GLU A 54 38.56 20.83 -5.10
N GLU A 55 39.69 20.53 -5.72
CA GLU A 55 39.89 20.56 -7.18
C GLU A 55 39.63 19.21 -7.87
N GLY A 56 39.04 18.24 -7.15
CA GLY A 56 38.71 16.91 -7.67
C GLY A 56 39.93 16.02 -7.88
N ARG A 57 41.12 16.38 -7.38
CA ARG A 57 42.37 15.60 -7.53
C ARG A 57 42.46 14.54 -6.44
N PHE A 58 43.01 13.39 -6.80
CA PHE A 58 43.32 12.34 -5.84
C PHE A 58 44.66 11.67 -6.09
N LEU A 59 45.26 11.13 -5.04
CA LEU A 59 46.44 10.28 -5.10
C LEU A 59 46.21 9.09 -4.16
N LEU A 60 45.94 7.93 -4.76
CA LEU A 60 45.77 6.66 -4.05
C LEU A 60 47.12 5.97 -3.92
N GLN A 61 47.75 5.99 -2.75
CA GLN A 61 49.02 5.38 -2.46
C GLN A 61 48.82 3.90 -2.09
N THR A 62 48.75 3.05 -3.10
CA THR A 62 48.65 1.60 -2.92
C THR A 62 49.27 0.87 -4.09
N HIS A 63 49.66 -0.37 -3.90
CA HIS A 63 50.22 -1.18 -4.98
C HIS A 63 49.07 -1.60 -5.91
N VAL A 64 49.12 -1.13 -7.16
CA VAL A 64 48.17 -1.44 -8.22
C VAL A 64 48.87 -2.06 -9.39
N VAL A 65 48.22 -3.02 -10.04
CA VAL A 65 48.70 -3.66 -11.27
C VAL A 65 47.66 -3.46 -12.40
N SER A 66 48.16 -3.57 -13.62
CA SER A 66 47.25 -3.55 -14.79
C SER A 66 46.21 -4.66 -14.65
N GLY A 67 44.91 -4.31 -14.82
CA GLY A 67 43.79 -5.20 -14.62
C GLY A 67 43.09 -5.04 -13.25
N ASP A 68 43.68 -4.32 -12.28
CA ASP A 68 42.99 -4.00 -11.04
C ASP A 68 41.87 -2.99 -11.28
N SER A 69 40.84 -3.04 -10.45
CA SER A 69 39.67 -2.16 -10.58
C SER A 69 39.60 -1.13 -9.44
N LEU A 70 39.25 0.10 -9.78
CA LEU A 70 38.90 1.13 -8.83
C LEU A 70 37.37 1.31 -8.80
N ILE A 71 36.82 1.55 -7.62
CA ILE A 71 35.44 1.98 -7.42
C ILE A 71 35.47 3.45 -7.06
N ILE A 72 34.81 4.26 -7.87
CA ILE A 72 34.69 5.70 -7.63
C ILE A 72 33.25 6.01 -7.28
N SER A 73 33.06 6.60 -6.12
CA SER A 73 31.73 6.91 -5.58
C SER A 73 31.65 8.33 -5.07
N ARG A 74 30.51 8.95 -5.28
CA ARG A 74 30.16 10.27 -4.72
C ARG A 74 28.66 10.32 -4.50
N TYR A 75 28.24 10.79 -3.35
CA TYR A 75 26.81 10.97 -3.07
C TYR A 75 26.15 11.90 -4.11
N GLY A 76 25.09 11.41 -4.77
CA GLY A 76 24.43 12.14 -5.87
C GLY A 76 24.98 11.82 -7.26
N TYR A 77 25.89 10.87 -7.38
CA TYR A 77 26.48 10.42 -8.63
C TYR A 77 26.47 8.89 -8.73
N ARG A 78 26.40 8.37 -9.95
CA ARG A 78 26.47 6.95 -10.23
C ARG A 78 27.88 6.43 -9.96
N ASN A 79 27.98 5.36 -9.18
CA ASN A 79 29.27 4.72 -8.95
C ASN A 79 29.87 4.25 -10.29
N GLN A 80 31.14 4.56 -10.50
CA GLN A 80 31.88 4.13 -11.67
C GLN A 80 32.94 3.09 -11.31
N PHE A 81 33.04 2.06 -12.12
CA PHE A 81 34.08 1.06 -12.03
C PHE A 81 35.11 1.33 -13.12
N LEU A 82 36.36 1.52 -12.76
CA LEU A 82 37.44 1.77 -13.68
C LEU A 82 38.44 0.62 -13.59
N VAL A 83 38.69 -0.06 -14.70
CA VAL A 83 39.77 -1.06 -14.80
C VAL A 83 41.05 -0.33 -15.23
N LEU A 84 42.10 -0.48 -14.44
CA LEU A 84 43.41 0.15 -14.72
C LEU A 84 44.15 -0.58 -15.86
N THR A 85 44.44 0.11 -16.91
CA THR A 85 45.21 -0.44 -18.04
C THR A 85 46.72 -0.12 -17.94
N SER A 86 47.09 0.91 -17.16
CA SER A 86 48.47 1.26 -16.82
C SER A 86 48.49 2.10 -15.53
N ALA A 87 49.62 2.15 -14.83
CA ALA A 87 49.86 3.01 -13.68
C ALA A 87 50.06 4.47 -14.13
N ALA A 88 49.01 5.12 -14.61
CA ALA A 88 49.07 6.49 -15.15
C ALA A 88 47.98 7.34 -14.53
N GLN A 89 48.07 8.63 -14.73
CA GLN A 89 47.06 9.61 -14.33
C GLN A 89 45.72 9.29 -15.03
N VAL A 90 44.66 9.12 -14.25
CA VAL A 90 43.30 8.79 -14.75
C VAL A 90 42.36 9.99 -14.62
N HIS A 91 41.53 10.17 -15.63
CA HIS A 91 40.45 11.13 -15.62
C HIS A 91 39.11 10.39 -15.52
N ILE A 92 38.31 10.69 -14.51
CA ILE A 92 37.10 9.96 -14.20
C ILE A 92 35.93 10.95 -14.22
N THR A 93 34.94 10.71 -15.04
CA THR A 93 33.74 11.55 -15.10
C THR A 93 32.57 10.80 -14.48
N LEU A 94 32.06 11.24 -13.34
CA LEU A 94 30.86 10.67 -12.73
C LEU A 94 29.62 11.33 -13.30
N GLN A 95 28.67 10.53 -13.72
CA GLN A 95 27.36 11.01 -14.15
C GLN A 95 26.52 11.28 -12.92
N ARG A 96 25.84 12.42 -12.90
CA ARG A 96 24.84 12.69 -11.87
C ARG A 96 23.79 11.57 -11.94
N GLU A 97 23.70 10.85 -10.89
CA GLU A 97 22.55 10.03 -10.62
C GLU A 97 21.63 10.90 -9.78
N VAL A 98 20.47 11.25 -10.34
CA VAL A 98 19.34 11.58 -9.48
C VAL A 98 19.12 10.28 -8.71
N ILE A 99 19.80 10.15 -7.58
CA ILE A 99 19.40 9.15 -6.60
C ILE A 99 17.93 9.52 -6.38
N PRO A 100 16.96 8.70 -6.81
CA PRO A 100 15.67 8.81 -6.24
C PRO A 100 15.98 8.58 -4.77
N MET A 101 16.12 9.64 -4.02
CA MET A 101 16.14 9.49 -2.58
C MET A 101 14.76 8.91 -2.36
N ASP A 102 14.72 7.59 -2.15
CA ASP A 102 13.60 7.03 -1.44
C ASP A 102 13.39 8.00 -0.33
N ALA A 103 12.35 8.80 -0.46
CA ALA A 103 12.06 9.79 0.52
C ALA A 103 12.25 9.03 1.82
N VAL A 104 13.06 9.54 2.74
CA VAL A 104 12.92 9.12 4.12
C VAL A 104 11.49 9.45 4.41
N GLU A 105 10.63 8.53 4.00
CA GLU A 105 9.22 8.59 4.25
C GLU A 105 9.17 8.33 5.73
N VAL A 106 9.10 9.41 6.47
CA VAL A 106 8.70 9.37 7.84
C VAL A 106 7.21 9.00 7.77
N GLN A 107 6.99 7.71 7.46
CA GLN A 107 5.68 7.11 7.57
C GLN A 107 5.28 7.27 9.03
N GLY A 108 4.04 7.65 9.27
CA GLY A 108 3.52 7.67 10.62
C GLY A 108 3.82 6.33 11.29
N LEU A 109 4.63 6.37 12.36
CA LEU A 109 5.14 5.22 13.11
C LEU A 109 6.18 4.33 12.38
N PRO A 110 7.35 4.84 11.93
CA PRO A 110 8.44 3.97 11.52
C PRO A 110 8.83 3.04 12.66
N GLY A 111 8.78 1.74 12.42
CA GLY A 111 9.25 0.74 13.35
C GLY A 111 8.31 0.34 14.50
N THR A 112 7.13 0.95 14.66
CA THR A 112 6.17 0.53 15.70
C THR A 112 5.25 -0.61 15.26
N THR A 113 5.13 -0.83 13.94
CA THR A 113 4.23 -1.82 13.35
C THR A 113 4.95 -2.56 12.22
N PRO A 114 4.88 -3.88 12.15
CA PRO A 114 5.38 -4.60 10.98
C PRO A 114 4.51 -4.29 9.77
N TRP A 115 5.14 -3.85 8.69
CA TRP A 115 4.52 -3.58 7.41
C TRP A 115 4.99 -4.60 6.38
N GLU A 116 4.06 -5.15 5.63
CA GLU A 116 4.32 -5.98 4.47
C GLU A 116 4.08 -5.15 3.20
N THR A 117 4.83 -5.43 2.15
CA THR A 117 4.81 -4.61 0.92
C THR A 117 4.29 -5.42 -0.25
N VAL A 118 3.35 -4.84 -0.99
CA VAL A 118 2.91 -5.31 -2.30
C VAL A 118 3.33 -4.29 -3.35
N ILE A 119 4.10 -4.71 -4.34
CA ILE A 119 4.55 -3.86 -5.45
C ILE A 119 3.50 -3.91 -6.56
N ILE A 120 3.15 -2.74 -7.08
CA ILE A 120 2.23 -2.59 -8.22
C ILE A 120 3.04 -2.68 -9.51
N THR A 121 2.68 -3.60 -10.38
CA THR A 121 3.30 -3.78 -11.69
C THR A 121 2.63 -2.91 -12.76
N GLU A 122 3.22 -2.82 -13.94
CA GLU A 122 2.62 -2.07 -15.06
C GLU A 122 1.28 -2.68 -15.49
N THR A 123 1.14 -4.01 -15.41
CA THR A 123 -0.11 -4.72 -15.73
C THR A 123 -1.22 -4.46 -14.72
N ASP A 124 -0.88 -4.22 -13.46
CA ASP A 124 -1.86 -3.89 -12.41
C ASP A 124 -2.54 -2.55 -12.63
N ARG A 125 -1.92 -1.64 -13.39
CA ARG A 125 -2.50 -0.33 -13.69
C ARG A 125 -3.68 -0.39 -14.65
N ILE A 126 -3.83 -1.50 -15.37
CA ILE A 126 -4.96 -1.78 -16.26
C ILE A 126 -6.05 -2.54 -15.51
N SER A 127 -5.66 -3.36 -14.52
CA SER A 127 -6.54 -4.17 -13.68
C SER A 127 -6.49 -3.71 -12.23
N THR A 128 -7.55 -3.08 -11.76
CA THR A 128 -7.63 -2.49 -10.42
C THR A 128 -7.78 -3.50 -9.30
N MET A 129 -8.45 -4.63 -9.57
CA MET A 129 -9.00 -5.48 -8.51
C MET A 129 -8.01 -6.54 -8.02
N GLY A 130 -7.28 -7.18 -8.91
CA GLY A 130 -6.37 -8.28 -8.55
C GLY A 130 -5.23 -7.89 -7.61
N VAL A 131 -4.89 -6.59 -7.56
CA VAL A 131 -3.77 -6.12 -6.74
C VAL A 131 -4.02 -6.23 -5.24
N TYR A 132 -5.25 -6.00 -4.80
CA TYR A 132 -5.61 -6.12 -3.37
C TYR A 132 -5.66 -7.58 -2.92
N GLN A 133 -5.98 -8.51 -3.82
CA GLN A 133 -5.95 -9.96 -3.55
C GLN A 133 -4.56 -10.52 -3.29
N ARG A 134 -3.49 -9.76 -3.55
CA ARG A 134 -2.11 -10.12 -3.18
C ARG A 134 -1.81 -9.92 -1.70
N ILE A 135 -2.66 -9.22 -0.98
CA ILE A 135 -2.56 -9.06 0.47
C ILE A 135 -3.10 -10.34 1.11
N PRO A 136 -2.31 -11.11 1.86
CA PRO A 136 -2.79 -12.31 2.54
C PRO A 136 -4.05 -12.02 3.36
N GLY A 137 -5.10 -12.82 3.20
CA GLY A 137 -6.37 -12.64 3.90
C GLY A 137 -7.22 -11.44 3.46
N ALA A 138 -6.83 -10.71 2.41
CA ALA A 138 -7.69 -9.68 1.84
C ALA A 138 -8.87 -10.32 1.11
N LEU A 139 -10.06 -9.82 1.42
CA LEU A 139 -11.32 -10.18 0.82
C LEU A 139 -11.88 -8.97 0.08
N LEU A 140 -11.77 -9.01 -1.22
CA LEU A 140 -12.30 -7.95 -2.08
C LEU A 140 -13.80 -8.22 -2.30
N LYS A 141 -14.63 -7.24 -1.95
CA LYS A 141 -16.07 -7.25 -2.12
C LYS A 141 -16.43 -6.32 -3.26
N THR A 142 -17.04 -6.87 -4.30
CA THR A 142 -17.38 -6.17 -5.55
C THR A 142 -18.88 -6.27 -5.82
N TYR A 143 -19.44 -5.23 -6.45
CA TYR A 143 -20.85 -5.13 -6.78
C TYR A 143 -21.06 -5.06 -8.30
N GLY A 144 -20.38 -5.95 -9.03
CA GLY A 144 -20.52 -6.13 -10.47
C GLY A 144 -19.61 -5.23 -11.31
N GLY A 145 -18.51 -5.77 -11.79
CA GLY A 145 -17.61 -5.15 -12.75
C GLY A 145 -16.90 -3.87 -12.28
N ARG A 146 -16.31 -3.14 -13.23
CA ARG A 146 -15.60 -1.87 -12.96
C ARG A 146 -16.55 -0.73 -12.57
N GLY A 147 -17.81 -0.77 -13.02
CA GLY A 147 -18.83 0.22 -12.67
C GLY A 147 -19.33 0.07 -11.23
N GLY A 148 -19.20 -1.12 -10.64
CA GLY A 148 -19.65 -1.43 -9.29
C GLY A 148 -18.76 -0.84 -8.21
N VAL A 149 -19.34 -0.64 -7.02
CA VAL A 149 -18.59 -0.31 -5.79
C VAL A 149 -17.64 -1.46 -5.46
N SER A 150 -16.47 -1.13 -4.95
CA SER A 150 -15.49 -2.12 -4.51
C SER A 150 -14.86 -1.71 -3.20
N ASN A 151 -14.79 -2.64 -2.27
CA ASN A 151 -14.13 -2.43 -0.98
C ASN A 151 -13.35 -3.66 -0.54
N VAL A 152 -12.52 -3.55 0.50
CA VAL A 152 -11.68 -4.64 0.98
C VAL A 152 -11.78 -4.77 2.50
N GLY A 153 -11.99 -6.01 2.95
CA GLY A 153 -11.83 -6.43 4.34
C GLY A 153 -10.59 -7.30 4.50
N LEU A 154 -10.04 -7.38 5.70
CA LEU A 154 -8.93 -8.26 6.03
C LEU A 154 -9.40 -9.40 6.94
N ASP A 155 -8.88 -10.62 6.71
CA ASP A 155 -9.10 -11.80 7.54
C ASP A 155 -10.59 -12.14 7.81
N GLY A 156 -11.41 -11.99 6.79
CA GLY A 156 -12.86 -12.18 6.90
C GLY A 156 -13.64 -11.04 7.55
N GLY A 157 -12.98 -9.94 7.91
CA GLY A 157 -13.63 -8.78 8.51
C GLY A 157 -14.43 -7.93 7.53
N GLN A 158 -15.19 -7.00 8.10
CA GLN A 158 -15.95 -6.03 7.34
C GLN A 158 -15.02 -4.96 6.75
N ALA A 159 -15.46 -4.29 5.67
CA ALA A 159 -14.68 -3.24 5.03
C ALA A 159 -14.45 -2.02 5.96
N GLU A 160 -15.40 -1.74 6.85
CA GLU A 160 -15.38 -0.69 7.87
C GLU A 160 -14.29 -0.90 8.94
N HIS A 161 -13.77 -2.14 9.05
CA HIS A 161 -12.70 -2.49 9.97
C HIS A 161 -11.30 -2.39 9.35
N THR A 162 -11.23 -2.10 8.04
CA THR A 162 -9.97 -1.95 7.30
C THR A 162 -9.80 -0.52 6.83
N LYS A 163 -8.82 0.18 7.40
CA LYS A 163 -8.54 1.56 7.03
C LYS A 163 -7.60 1.64 5.83
N ILE A 164 -7.94 2.50 4.86
CA ILE A 164 -7.10 2.75 3.68
C ILE A 164 -6.60 4.19 3.70
N VAL A 165 -5.30 4.36 3.46
CA VAL A 165 -4.62 5.67 3.56
C VAL A 165 -3.82 5.93 2.30
N LEU A 166 -3.98 7.09 1.67
CA LEU A 166 -3.18 7.54 0.53
C LEU A 166 -2.38 8.80 0.93
N ASP A 167 -1.06 8.72 0.91
CA ASP A 167 -0.16 9.84 1.26
C ASP A 167 -0.46 10.50 2.63
N GLY A 168 -0.92 9.69 3.60
CA GLY A 168 -1.30 10.15 4.93
C GLY A 168 -2.75 10.64 5.06
N ILE A 169 -3.52 10.68 3.97
CA ILE A 169 -4.94 11.01 3.94
C ILE A 169 -5.75 9.73 4.20
N ASP A 170 -6.58 9.73 5.21
CA ASP A 170 -7.54 8.66 5.47
C ASP A 170 -8.66 8.70 4.40
N LEU A 171 -8.80 7.62 3.64
CA LEU A 171 -9.78 7.50 2.56
C LEU A 171 -11.15 7.02 3.03
N THR A 172 -11.24 6.52 4.27
CA THR A 172 -12.49 6.01 4.84
C THR A 172 -13.55 7.11 4.89
N SER A 173 -14.72 6.82 4.35
CA SER A 173 -15.85 7.75 4.37
C SER A 173 -16.50 7.78 5.77
N PRO A 174 -16.66 8.96 6.39
CA PRO A 174 -17.42 9.06 7.63
C PRO A 174 -18.91 8.72 7.47
N GLN A 175 -19.42 8.76 6.24
CA GLN A 175 -20.80 8.45 5.92
C GLN A 175 -21.13 6.98 6.16
N ASN A 176 -20.34 6.05 5.63
CA ASN A 176 -20.59 4.61 5.64
C ASN A 176 -19.45 3.76 6.19
N GLY A 177 -18.34 4.37 6.63
CA GLY A 177 -17.19 3.65 7.20
C GLY A 177 -16.29 2.93 6.21
N GLN A 178 -16.56 3.00 4.91
CA GLN A 178 -15.88 2.25 3.87
C GLN A 178 -15.02 3.14 2.97
N THR A 179 -14.13 2.52 2.21
CA THR A 179 -13.42 3.15 1.08
C THR A 179 -13.86 2.47 -0.20
N ASP A 180 -14.48 3.22 -1.12
CA ASP A 180 -14.75 2.74 -2.47
C ASP A 180 -13.44 2.76 -3.28
N LEU A 181 -12.87 1.59 -3.53
CA LEU A 181 -11.61 1.42 -4.26
C LEU A 181 -11.76 1.73 -5.75
N SER A 182 -12.96 1.65 -6.29
CA SER A 182 -13.24 1.98 -7.68
C SER A 182 -13.06 3.47 -7.99
N GLU A 183 -13.11 4.33 -6.95
CA GLU A 183 -12.84 5.78 -7.06
C GLU A 183 -11.34 6.12 -7.04
N ILE A 184 -10.48 5.16 -6.73
CA ILE A 184 -9.04 5.38 -6.58
C ILE A 184 -8.29 4.79 -7.78
N PRO A 185 -7.96 5.60 -8.81
CA PRO A 185 -7.22 5.10 -9.97
C PRO A 185 -5.91 4.41 -9.55
N PRO A 186 -5.61 3.18 -10.01
CA PRO A 186 -4.39 2.45 -9.62
C PRO A 186 -3.11 3.19 -10.00
N VAL A 187 -3.20 4.06 -10.99
CA VAL A 187 -2.10 4.89 -11.44
C VAL A 187 -1.66 5.92 -10.35
N PHE A 188 -2.46 6.18 -9.31
CA PHE A 188 -2.10 7.06 -8.22
C PHE A 188 -1.06 6.46 -7.25
N PHE A 189 -0.84 5.15 -7.26
CA PHE A 189 0.10 4.51 -6.35
C PHE A 189 0.91 3.41 -7.03
N GLN A 190 2.12 3.16 -6.51
CA GLN A 190 3.02 2.12 -7.02
C GLN A 190 3.28 0.99 -6.02
N GLN A 191 2.99 1.21 -4.77
CA GLN A 191 3.20 0.24 -3.69
C GLN A 191 2.04 0.32 -2.71
N MET A 192 1.71 -0.82 -2.15
CA MET A 192 0.84 -0.90 -0.99
C MET A 192 1.65 -1.46 0.18
N TYR A 193 1.49 -0.82 1.32
CA TYR A 193 1.97 -1.35 2.58
C TYR A 193 0.75 -1.76 3.39
N HIS A 194 0.75 -2.95 3.92
CA HIS A 194 -0.35 -3.36 4.79
C HIS A 194 0.17 -3.82 6.14
N SER A 195 -0.62 -3.59 7.15
CA SER A 195 -0.37 -4.07 8.49
C SER A 195 -1.68 -4.38 9.19
N ARG A 196 -1.79 -5.57 9.70
CA ARG A 196 -2.93 -6.02 10.50
C ARG A 196 -2.92 -5.53 11.94
N TYR A 197 -1.87 -4.81 12.32
CA TYR A 197 -1.57 -4.43 13.70
C TYR A 197 -1.47 -2.93 13.91
N ALA A 198 -1.98 -2.15 12.99
CA ALA A 198 -1.82 -0.70 13.03
C ALA A 198 -2.93 0.02 13.82
N GLY A 199 -3.91 -0.68 14.41
CA GLY A 199 -5.10 -0.09 15.00
C GLY A 199 -4.83 1.06 15.96
N THR A 200 -3.96 0.87 16.94
CA THR A 200 -3.60 1.90 17.92
C THR A 200 -3.01 3.17 17.26
N ALA A 201 -2.30 3.03 16.13
CA ALA A 201 -1.74 4.18 15.43
C ALA A 201 -2.78 4.99 14.64
N PHE A 202 -3.87 4.36 14.21
CA PHE A 202 -4.83 4.93 13.28
C PHE A 202 -6.24 5.13 13.89
N GLY A 203 -6.48 4.59 15.08
CA GLY A 203 -7.73 4.77 15.83
C GLY A 203 -8.94 4.09 15.20
N SER A 204 -10.09 4.74 15.29
CA SER A 204 -11.39 4.20 14.86
C SER A 204 -11.36 3.61 13.44
N GLY A 205 -11.95 2.42 13.25
CA GLY A 205 -12.08 1.75 11.97
C GLY A 205 -10.82 1.02 11.48
N ALA A 206 -9.74 0.97 12.29
CA ALA A 206 -8.53 0.21 11.95
C ALA A 206 -8.44 -1.11 12.75
N MET A 207 -9.59 -1.73 13.03
CA MET A 207 -9.66 -2.93 13.86
C MET A 207 -8.94 -4.12 13.22
N ASP A 208 -9.12 -4.35 11.93
CA ASP A 208 -8.52 -5.45 11.19
C ASP A 208 -7.18 -5.10 10.54
N GLY A 209 -6.89 -3.83 10.44
CA GLY A 209 -5.62 -3.36 9.93
C GLY A 209 -5.71 -2.11 9.07
N VAL A 210 -4.58 -1.81 8.45
CA VAL A 210 -4.42 -0.61 7.60
C VAL A 210 -3.71 -1.00 6.31
N ILE A 211 -4.21 -0.46 5.21
CA ILE A 211 -3.56 -0.51 3.89
C ILE A 211 -3.12 0.92 3.55
N GLN A 212 -1.82 1.12 3.37
CA GLN A 212 -1.25 2.39 2.94
C GLN A 212 -0.91 2.33 1.47
N LEU A 213 -1.52 3.19 0.68
CA LEU A 213 -1.22 3.39 -0.73
C LEU A 213 -0.11 4.44 -0.84
N ARG A 214 1.02 4.04 -1.41
CA ARG A 214 2.14 4.94 -1.63
C ARG A 214 2.04 5.55 -3.03
N PRO A 215 1.88 6.86 -3.16
CA PRO A 215 1.84 7.52 -4.45
C PRO A 215 3.12 7.29 -5.23
N TRP A 216 2.97 7.11 -6.52
CA TRP A 216 4.07 6.78 -7.42
C TRP A 216 4.67 8.02 -8.02
N PHE A 217 6.04 7.92 -8.32
CA PHE A 217 6.62 8.88 -9.25
C PHE A 217 8.16 8.84 -9.28
N ASN A 218 8.70 7.89 -10.03
CA ASN A 218 10.13 7.91 -10.32
C ASN A 218 10.43 8.23 -11.80
N ARG A 219 9.43 8.20 -12.68
CA ARG A 219 9.62 8.38 -14.13
C ARG A 219 8.40 9.06 -14.73
N SER A 220 8.62 9.84 -15.77
CA SER A 220 7.56 10.30 -16.63
C SER A 220 7.08 9.17 -17.54
N PHE A 221 5.80 9.14 -17.87
CA PHE A 221 5.22 8.07 -18.69
C PHE A 221 3.98 8.54 -19.45
N LEU A 222 3.69 7.82 -20.53
CA LEU A 222 2.40 7.85 -21.21
C LEU A 222 1.90 6.42 -21.36
N ASN A 223 0.71 6.13 -20.87
CA ASN A 223 0.04 4.83 -20.97
C ASN A 223 -1.25 4.98 -21.77
N ALA A 224 -1.54 4.02 -22.65
CA ALA A 224 -2.83 3.86 -23.30
C ALA A 224 -3.21 2.38 -23.33
N ALA A 225 -4.47 2.05 -23.08
CA ALA A 225 -4.95 0.68 -23.11
C ALA A 225 -6.39 0.62 -23.62
N THR A 226 -6.75 -0.53 -24.18
CA THR A 226 -8.10 -0.90 -24.61
C THR A 226 -8.37 -2.36 -24.25
N GLY A 227 -9.64 -2.77 -24.18
CA GLY A 227 -9.97 -4.14 -23.83
C GLY A 227 -11.44 -4.48 -23.91
N SER A 228 -11.82 -5.58 -23.29
CA SER A 228 -13.18 -6.12 -23.24
C SER A 228 -14.16 -5.08 -22.68
N PHE A 229 -15.40 -5.16 -23.13
CA PHE A 229 -16.51 -4.29 -22.70
C PHE A 229 -16.26 -2.81 -23.01
N ASP A 230 -15.70 -2.54 -24.20
CA ASP A 230 -15.33 -1.21 -24.70
C ASP A 230 -14.42 -0.42 -23.75
N PHE A 231 -13.60 -1.12 -22.98
CA PHE A 231 -12.64 -0.48 -22.07
C PHE A 231 -11.59 0.32 -22.84
N LYS A 232 -11.40 1.56 -22.45
CA LYS A 232 -10.39 2.49 -22.97
C LYS A 232 -9.78 3.27 -21.82
N SER A 233 -8.47 3.41 -21.82
CA SER A 233 -7.77 4.24 -20.81
C SER A 233 -6.60 4.99 -21.40
N VAL A 234 -6.38 6.21 -20.91
CA VAL A 234 -5.18 7.00 -21.14
C VAL A 234 -4.73 7.61 -19.83
N ALA A 235 -3.45 7.48 -19.52
CA ALA A 235 -2.85 8.13 -18.36
C ALA A 235 -1.45 8.65 -18.70
N THR A 236 -1.13 9.83 -18.20
CA THR A 236 0.20 10.43 -18.34
C THR A 236 0.72 10.87 -16.97
N GLY A 237 2.00 10.67 -16.75
CA GLY A 237 2.71 11.17 -15.58
C GLY A 237 3.94 11.95 -15.99
N TYR A 238 4.19 13.06 -15.33
CA TYR A 238 5.35 13.92 -15.58
C TYR A 238 6.10 14.20 -14.27
N ASN A 239 7.41 13.94 -14.27
CA ASN A 239 8.27 14.11 -13.11
C ASN A 239 9.35 15.14 -13.41
N LEU A 240 9.38 16.19 -12.62
CA LEU A 240 10.40 17.23 -12.65
C LEU A 240 11.20 17.18 -11.34
N ALA A 241 12.46 16.80 -11.43
CA ALA A 241 13.36 16.77 -10.28
C ALA A 241 14.48 17.79 -10.44
N HIS A 242 14.64 18.63 -9.43
CA HIS A 242 15.75 19.59 -9.28
C HIS A 242 16.37 19.38 -7.90
N THR A 243 17.55 19.95 -7.66
CA THR A 243 18.35 19.74 -6.42
C THR A 243 17.57 19.86 -5.10
N LYS A 244 16.61 20.77 -5.04
CA LYS A 244 15.79 21.01 -3.81
C LYS A 244 14.32 20.73 -3.99
N THR A 245 13.83 20.53 -5.22
CA THR A 245 12.41 20.43 -5.53
C THR A 245 12.15 19.25 -6.44
N ALA A 246 11.16 18.44 -6.09
CA ALA A 246 10.57 17.45 -7.00
C ALA A 246 9.10 17.80 -7.17
N LEU A 247 8.65 17.87 -8.42
CA LEU A 247 7.27 18.11 -8.81
C LEU A 247 6.80 16.93 -9.67
N GLN A 248 5.63 16.48 -9.42
CA GLN A 248 5.04 15.34 -10.08
C GLN A 248 3.59 15.63 -10.42
N PHE A 249 3.22 15.31 -11.64
CA PHE A 249 1.87 15.47 -12.15
C PHE A 249 1.43 14.15 -12.77
N ILE A 250 0.17 13.83 -12.61
CA ILE A 250 -0.47 12.68 -13.24
C ILE A 250 -1.86 13.08 -13.67
N GLY A 251 -2.29 12.62 -14.82
CA GLY A 251 -3.64 12.88 -15.30
C GLY A 251 -4.05 11.85 -16.32
N GLY A 252 -5.35 11.68 -16.44
CA GLY A 252 -5.90 10.72 -17.39
C GLY A 252 -7.37 10.45 -17.16
N GLY A 253 -7.82 9.38 -17.78
CA GLY A 253 -9.16 8.88 -17.61
C GLY A 253 -9.32 7.50 -18.22
N TYR A 254 -10.41 6.87 -17.91
CA TYR A 254 -10.86 5.65 -18.54
C TYR A 254 -12.38 5.61 -18.69
N SER A 255 -12.82 4.84 -19.65
CA SER A 255 -14.22 4.52 -19.87
C SER A 255 -14.40 3.03 -20.14
N SER A 256 -15.54 2.48 -19.78
CA SER A 256 -15.94 1.11 -20.08
C SER A 256 -17.46 1.02 -20.15
N ALA A 257 -17.99 0.28 -21.09
CA ALA A 257 -19.43 0.02 -21.18
C ALA A 257 -19.88 -0.99 -20.09
N GLU A 258 -19.02 -1.93 -19.75
CA GLU A 258 -19.29 -3.02 -18.78
C GLU A 258 -20.61 -3.76 -19.04
N ASP A 259 -20.96 -3.91 -20.32
CA ASP A 259 -22.11 -4.64 -20.83
C ASP A 259 -21.73 -6.10 -21.12
N TYR A 260 -21.83 -6.94 -20.13
CA TYR A 260 -21.46 -8.33 -20.25
C TYR A 260 -22.62 -9.29 -20.00
N GLN A 261 -22.49 -10.50 -20.54
CA GLN A 261 -23.42 -11.57 -20.27
C GLN A 261 -23.05 -12.33 -19.00
N PHE A 262 -24.05 -12.74 -18.26
CA PHE A 262 -23.92 -13.61 -17.11
C PHE A 262 -25.04 -14.66 -17.10
N ILE A 263 -24.83 -15.74 -16.37
CA ILE A 263 -25.82 -16.81 -16.22
C ILE A 263 -26.39 -16.75 -14.81
N TYR A 264 -27.70 -16.75 -14.71
CA TYR A 264 -28.41 -16.81 -13.45
C TYR A 264 -29.61 -17.73 -13.63
N ASP A 265 -29.77 -18.73 -12.75
CA ASP A 265 -30.81 -19.74 -12.83
C ASP A 265 -30.93 -20.35 -14.25
N ASP A 266 -29.80 -20.86 -14.77
CA ASP A 266 -29.64 -21.46 -16.11
C ASP A 266 -30.05 -20.56 -17.30
N THR A 267 -30.32 -19.29 -17.05
CA THR A 267 -30.71 -18.31 -18.07
C THR A 267 -29.60 -17.27 -18.28
N THR A 268 -29.36 -16.93 -19.55
CA THR A 268 -28.38 -15.89 -19.89
C THR A 268 -29.05 -14.52 -19.88
N TYR A 269 -28.46 -13.61 -19.13
CA TYR A 269 -28.87 -12.21 -19.02
C TYR A 269 -27.75 -11.28 -19.47
N ASN A 270 -28.09 -10.04 -19.80
CA ASN A 270 -27.12 -8.95 -19.99
C ASN A 270 -27.06 -8.08 -18.73
N ARG A 271 -25.87 -7.65 -18.37
CA ARG A 271 -25.65 -6.64 -17.34
C ARG A 271 -25.72 -5.27 -18.00
N ASP A 272 -26.91 -4.67 -18.01
CA ASP A 272 -27.14 -3.34 -18.57
C ASP A 272 -26.91 -2.25 -17.53
N ASN A 273 -26.72 -0.99 -17.97
CA ASN A 273 -26.53 0.18 -17.12
C ASN A 273 -25.38 0.03 -16.09
N ASN A 274 -24.24 -0.50 -16.52
CA ASN A 274 -23.07 -0.74 -15.67
C ASN A 274 -21.83 0.03 -16.15
N ASN A 275 -22.02 0.98 -17.07
CA ASN A 275 -20.95 1.77 -17.67
C ASN A 275 -20.24 2.66 -16.64
N MET A 276 -18.98 2.97 -16.91
CA MET A 276 -18.18 3.86 -16.10
C MET A 276 -17.29 4.76 -16.95
N ASP A 277 -17.38 6.06 -16.68
CA ASP A 277 -16.45 7.08 -17.15
C ASP A 277 -15.75 7.72 -15.95
N GLN A 278 -14.43 7.73 -15.94
CA GLN A 278 -13.66 8.36 -14.86
C GLN A 278 -12.55 9.25 -15.43
N THR A 279 -12.42 10.44 -14.88
CA THR A 279 -11.29 11.35 -15.12
C THR A 279 -10.57 11.63 -13.81
N PHE A 280 -9.26 11.79 -13.88
CA PHE A 280 -8.46 12.00 -12.68
C PHE A 280 -7.25 12.91 -12.93
N PHE A 281 -6.85 13.57 -11.85
CA PHE A 281 -5.65 14.38 -11.80
C PHE A 281 -4.96 14.22 -10.44
N GLY A 282 -3.64 14.16 -10.45
CA GLY A 282 -2.80 14.15 -9.25
C GLY A 282 -1.61 15.08 -9.38
N SER A 283 -1.23 15.73 -8.30
CA SER A 283 -0.01 16.52 -8.20
C SER A 283 0.66 16.30 -6.85
N ARG A 284 1.97 16.15 -6.87
CA ARG A 284 2.79 16.11 -5.65
C ARG A 284 3.96 17.05 -5.77
N MET A 285 4.30 17.69 -4.65
CA MET A 285 5.49 18.50 -4.50
C MET A 285 6.28 18.02 -3.29
N GLN A 286 7.59 17.92 -3.45
CA GLN A 286 8.51 17.83 -2.35
C GLN A 286 9.55 18.98 -2.48
N TYR A 287 9.71 19.77 -1.44
CA TYR A 287 10.66 20.85 -1.38
C TYR A 287 11.57 20.73 -0.16
N ARG A 288 12.87 20.86 -0.34
CA ARG A 288 13.90 20.77 0.70
C ARG A 288 14.64 22.11 0.82
N PRO A 289 14.09 23.07 1.56
CA PRO A 289 14.76 24.37 1.76
C PRO A 289 16.11 24.21 2.47
N SER A 290 16.28 23.18 3.26
CA SER A 290 17.54 22.84 3.95
C SER A 290 17.69 21.32 4.12
N LEU A 291 18.88 20.85 4.50
CA LEU A 291 19.13 19.43 4.82
C LEU A 291 18.25 18.91 5.96
N LYS A 292 17.73 19.78 6.81
CA LYS A 292 16.93 19.40 8.00
C LYS A 292 15.44 19.64 7.82
N THR A 293 14.98 20.21 6.70
CA THR A 293 13.57 20.58 6.51
C THR A 293 13.05 20.04 5.20
N ILE A 294 11.91 19.35 5.25
CA ILE A 294 11.22 18.81 4.08
C ILE A 294 9.78 19.31 4.13
N VAL A 295 9.33 19.88 3.04
CA VAL A 295 7.93 20.26 2.80
C VAL A 295 7.38 19.31 1.74
N LYS A 296 6.22 18.72 1.97
CA LYS A 296 5.51 17.91 0.99
C LYS A 296 4.10 18.44 0.85
N SER A 297 3.55 18.37 -0.35
CA SER A 297 2.12 18.58 -0.59
C SER A 297 1.63 17.62 -1.68
N SER A 298 0.37 17.23 -1.61
CA SER A 298 -0.29 16.44 -2.63
C SER A 298 -1.72 16.87 -2.83
N VAL A 299 -2.18 16.73 -4.06
CA VAL A 299 -3.56 16.92 -4.48
C VAL A 299 -3.92 15.76 -5.39
N PHE A 300 -5.04 15.09 -5.13
CA PHE A 300 -5.60 14.07 -6.00
C PHE A 300 -7.09 14.36 -6.20
N LEU A 301 -7.51 14.38 -7.44
CA LEU A 301 -8.89 14.61 -7.86
C LEU A 301 -9.33 13.45 -8.73
N SER A 302 -10.53 12.94 -8.51
CA SER A 302 -11.16 11.93 -9.33
C SER A 302 -12.63 12.29 -9.51
N LYS A 303 -13.13 12.23 -10.72
CA LYS A 303 -14.55 12.36 -11.02
C LYS A 303 -14.99 11.14 -11.82
N SER A 304 -16.01 10.45 -11.34
CA SER A 304 -16.64 9.33 -12.02
C SER A 304 -18.09 9.64 -12.34
N ASP A 305 -18.55 9.12 -13.46
CA ASP A 305 -19.92 9.10 -13.92
C ASP A 305 -20.22 7.66 -14.32
N ARG A 306 -21.21 7.05 -13.70
CA ARG A 306 -21.48 5.63 -13.88
C ARG A 306 -22.96 5.29 -13.84
N GLY A 307 -23.35 4.30 -14.63
CA GLY A 307 -24.62 3.62 -14.48
C GLY A 307 -24.63 2.77 -13.21
N VAL A 308 -25.78 2.56 -12.64
CA VAL A 308 -25.99 1.69 -11.48
C VAL A 308 -27.01 0.62 -11.87
N ALA A 309 -26.52 -0.55 -12.23
CA ALA A 309 -27.34 -1.62 -12.76
C ALA A 309 -28.36 -2.22 -11.76
N GLY A 310 -28.21 -1.93 -10.46
CA GLY A 310 -29.00 -2.57 -9.41
C GLY A 310 -28.63 -4.02 -9.15
N SER A 311 -29.39 -4.74 -8.34
CA SER A 311 -29.27 -6.18 -8.17
C SER A 311 -29.99 -6.93 -9.30
N ILE A 312 -29.80 -8.25 -9.40
CA ILE A 312 -30.53 -9.07 -10.37
C ILE A 312 -32.04 -9.02 -10.08
N SER A 313 -32.43 -9.14 -8.81
CA SER A 313 -33.84 -9.12 -8.39
C SER A 313 -34.49 -7.75 -8.47
N PHE A 314 -33.69 -6.68 -8.38
CA PHE A 314 -34.14 -5.27 -8.44
C PHE A 314 -33.23 -4.48 -9.39
N PRO A 315 -33.38 -4.66 -10.71
CA PRO A 315 -32.58 -3.96 -11.69
C PRO A 315 -32.94 -2.47 -11.75
N SER A 316 -31.94 -1.62 -11.90
CA SER A 316 -32.09 -0.15 -12.03
C SER A 316 -31.56 0.30 -13.39
N PRO A 317 -32.33 0.16 -14.47
CA PRO A 317 -31.86 0.37 -15.85
C PRO A 317 -31.52 1.83 -16.18
N HIS A 318 -32.01 2.79 -15.39
CA HIS A 318 -31.80 4.22 -15.63
C HIS A 318 -31.11 4.94 -14.47
N ALA A 319 -30.76 4.21 -13.41
CA ALA A 319 -30.08 4.80 -12.25
C ALA A 319 -28.65 5.22 -12.61
N LYS A 320 -28.21 6.34 -12.03
CA LYS A 320 -26.92 6.95 -12.31
C LYS A 320 -26.27 7.44 -11.03
N ARG A 321 -24.94 7.32 -10.95
CA ARG A 321 -24.15 7.85 -9.85
C ARG A 321 -23.01 8.71 -10.38
N ILE A 322 -22.97 9.97 -9.96
CA ILE A 322 -21.87 10.90 -10.22
C ILE A 322 -21.14 11.13 -8.91
N ASN A 323 -19.82 10.93 -8.92
CA ASN A 323 -19.00 11.09 -7.74
C ASN A 323 -17.76 11.94 -8.02
N THR A 324 -17.45 12.89 -7.13
CA THR A 324 -16.24 13.71 -7.19
C THR A 324 -15.46 13.57 -5.90
N LEU A 325 -14.30 12.94 -5.95
CA LEU A 325 -13.39 12.77 -4.81
C LEU A 325 -12.23 13.77 -4.91
N SER A 326 -12.01 14.50 -3.83
CA SER A 326 -10.90 15.46 -3.69
C SER A 326 -10.08 15.12 -2.44
N LEU A 327 -8.78 14.93 -2.61
CA LEU A 327 -7.82 14.61 -1.57
C LEU A 327 -6.69 15.64 -1.59
N VAL A 328 -6.45 16.31 -0.47
CA VAL A 328 -5.40 17.34 -0.34
C VAL A 328 -4.60 17.09 0.91
N SER A 329 -3.28 17.16 0.81
CA SER A 329 -2.44 17.12 2.00
C SER A 329 -1.23 18.07 1.92
N ALA A 330 -0.73 18.47 3.08
CA ALA A 330 0.53 19.16 3.23
C ALA A 330 1.25 18.65 4.49
N SER A 331 2.57 18.56 4.41
CA SER A 331 3.43 18.15 5.55
C SER A 331 4.66 19.03 5.64
N LEU A 332 4.99 19.42 6.85
CA LEU A 332 6.28 19.99 7.22
C LEU A 332 7.02 19.01 8.13
N ILE A 333 8.21 18.57 7.71
CA ILE A 333 9.05 17.65 8.47
C ILE A 333 10.33 18.40 8.84
N ARG A 334 10.66 18.40 10.12
CA ARG A 334 11.91 18.95 10.64
C ARG A 334 12.73 17.83 11.27
N LEU A 335 13.91 17.56 10.70
CA LEU A 335 14.86 16.60 11.25
C LEU A 335 15.58 17.23 12.46
N LEU A 336 15.67 16.47 13.53
CA LEU A 336 16.38 16.75 14.77
C LEU A 336 17.62 15.87 14.87
N PRO A 337 18.58 16.12 15.78
CA PRO A 337 19.79 15.29 15.91
C PRO A 337 19.51 13.81 16.12
N SER A 338 18.44 13.46 16.82
CA SER A 338 18.09 12.07 17.13
C SER A 338 16.60 11.75 16.87
N GLY A 339 15.94 12.49 15.99
CA GLY A 339 14.53 12.28 15.68
C GLY A 339 13.98 13.26 14.65
N HIS A 340 12.67 13.48 14.70
CA HIS A 340 12.01 14.46 13.83
C HIS A 340 10.66 14.90 14.39
N VAL A 341 10.21 16.06 13.95
CA VAL A 341 8.84 16.56 14.12
C VAL A 341 8.19 16.62 12.75
N ARG A 342 6.95 16.17 12.64
CA ARG A 342 6.11 16.30 11.45
C ARG A 342 4.78 16.95 11.81
N VAL A 343 4.45 18.01 11.12
CA VAL A 343 3.09 18.56 11.07
C VAL A 343 2.47 18.11 9.75
N HIS A 344 1.28 17.55 9.80
CA HIS A 344 0.55 17.06 8.63
C HIS A 344 -0.89 17.56 8.68
N ILE A 345 -1.33 18.18 7.60
CA ILE A 345 -2.70 18.60 7.40
C ILE A 345 -3.25 17.82 6.21
N SER A 346 -4.45 17.32 6.33
CA SER A 346 -5.12 16.61 5.23
C SER A 346 -6.61 16.92 5.16
N ARG A 347 -7.16 16.82 3.97
CA ARG A 347 -8.59 16.89 3.69
C ARG A 347 -8.97 15.83 2.66
N ARG A 348 -10.02 15.09 2.96
CA ARG A 348 -10.81 14.28 2.04
C ARG A 348 -12.17 14.96 1.87
N ALA A 349 -12.65 15.12 0.65
CA ALA A 349 -14.00 15.57 0.36
C ALA A 349 -14.56 14.74 -0.79
N ASN A 350 -15.82 14.39 -0.68
CA ASN A 350 -16.59 13.61 -1.62
C ASN A 350 -17.92 14.31 -1.88
N ASP A 351 -18.27 14.55 -3.12
CA ASP A 351 -19.59 15.03 -3.57
C ASP A 351 -20.17 13.94 -4.45
N GLU A 352 -21.21 13.29 -3.96
CA GLU A 352 -21.90 12.17 -4.60
C GLU A 352 -23.34 12.54 -4.88
N GLN A 353 -23.78 12.29 -6.10
CA GLN A 353 -25.18 12.36 -6.49
C GLN A 353 -25.59 11.01 -7.09
N TYR A 354 -26.64 10.43 -6.52
CA TYR A 354 -27.33 9.27 -7.07
C TYR A 354 -28.72 9.69 -7.54
N THR A 355 -29.09 9.25 -8.73
CA THR A 355 -30.43 9.50 -9.29
C THR A 355 -30.99 8.21 -9.87
N ASP A 356 -32.22 7.89 -9.50
CA ASP A 356 -33.00 6.82 -10.13
C ASP A 356 -34.36 7.38 -10.56
N PRO A 357 -34.53 7.68 -11.86
CA PRO A 357 -35.79 8.24 -12.38
C PRO A 357 -36.99 7.30 -12.19
N ASP A 358 -36.76 5.98 -12.21
CA ASP A 358 -37.83 4.98 -12.07
C ASP A 358 -38.42 4.97 -10.66
N LEU A 359 -37.59 5.28 -9.66
CA LEU A 359 -37.98 5.38 -8.26
C LEU A 359 -38.24 6.83 -7.81
N SER A 360 -38.01 7.81 -8.69
CA SER A 360 -38.02 9.24 -8.36
C SER A 360 -37.04 9.59 -7.23
N ASP A 361 -35.91 8.90 -7.19
CA ASP A 361 -34.84 9.11 -6.19
C ASP A 361 -33.77 10.09 -6.74
N ASP A 362 -33.42 11.09 -5.94
CA ASP A 362 -32.33 12.05 -6.18
C ASP A 362 -31.60 12.31 -4.85
N SER A 363 -30.67 11.42 -4.54
CA SER A 363 -29.87 11.48 -3.33
C SER A 363 -28.58 12.25 -3.56
N ARG A 364 -28.26 13.19 -2.68
CA ARG A 364 -27.02 13.96 -2.73
C ARG A 364 -26.30 14.00 -1.40
N HIS A 365 -24.99 13.66 -1.41
CA HIS A 365 -24.15 13.59 -0.22
C HIS A 365 -22.85 14.37 -0.43
N GLU A 366 -22.66 15.44 0.35
CA GLU A 366 -21.38 16.15 0.48
C GLU A 366 -20.70 15.70 1.77
N VAL A 367 -19.64 14.88 1.67
CA VAL A 367 -18.96 14.29 2.82
C VAL A 367 -17.53 14.79 2.88
N SER A 368 -17.10 15.30 4.04
CA SER A 368 -15.72 15.72 4.21
C SER A 368 -15.11 15.31 5.54
N ALA A 369 -13.82 15.06 5.53
CA ALA A 369 -12.99 14.85 6.71
C ALA A 369 -11.71 15.68 6.59
N GLN A 370 -11.38 16.42 7.64
CA GLN A 370 -10.16 17.22 7.74
C GLN A 370 -9.38 16.76 8.97
N ALA A 371 -8.07 16.66 8.86
CA ALA A 371 -7.22 16.27 9.98
C ALA A 371 -5.95 17.12 10.07
N LEU A 372 -5.59 17.46 11.29
CA LEU A 372 -4.30 18.01 11.67
C LEU A 372 -3.60 16.99 12.57
N LYS A 373 -2.38 16.58 12.20
CA LYS A 373 -1.56 15.64 12.97
C LYS A 373 -0.21 16.26 13.28
N LEU A 374 0.18 16.21 14.53
CA LEU A 374 1.51 16.55 15.01
C LEU A 374 2.20 15.29 15.50
N ASN A 375 3.24 14.86 14.82
CA ASN A 375 4.02 13.69 15.18
C ASN A 375 5.41 14.11 15.69
N TYR A 376 5.82 13.56 16.80
CA TYR A 376 7.15 13.71 17.36
C TYR A 376 7.80 12.34 17.55
N ASN A 377 8.93 12.11 16.92
CA ASN A 377 9.74 10.91 17.09
C ASN A 377 11.11 11.31 17.65
N GLN A 378 11.56 10.60 18.65
CA GLN A 378 12.82 10.88 19.35
C GLN A 378 13.48 9.59 19.83
N ARG A 379 14.75 9.40 19.50
CA ARG A 379 15.58 8.41 20.14
C ARG A 379 16.05 8.96 21.48
N LEU A 380 15.53 8.40 22.57
CA LEU A 380 15.84 8.82 23.94
C LEU A 380 17.14 8.18 24.43
N LEU A 381 17.35 6.90 24.10
CA LEU A 381 18.56 6.12 24.42
C LEU A 381 18.94 5.30 23.19
N LYS A 382 20.12 4.69 23.18
CA LYS A 382 20.52 3.78 22.08
C LYS A 382 19.51 2.65 21.84
N GLN A 383 18.83 2.22 22.89
CA GLN A 383 17.88 1.10 22.88
C GLN A 383 16.41 1.55 22.98
N LEU A 384 16.15 2.85 23.14
CA LEU A 384 14.79 3.35 23.38
C LEU A 384 14.46 4.51 22.43
N GLU A 385 13.43 4.30 21.61
CA GLU A 385 12.81 5.34 20.81
C GLU A 385 11.38 5.58 21.31
N ALA A 386 10.97 6.86 21.32
CA ALA A 386 9.63 7.28 21.67
C ALA A 386 8.98 7.98 20.48
N PHE A 387 7.71 7.68 20.29
CA PHE A 387 6.86 8.34 19.33
C PHE A 387 5.62 8.89 20.05
N THR A 388 5.27 10.14 19.74
CA THR A 388 4.05 10.78 20.23
C THR A 388 3.33 11.43 19.07
N ALA A 389 2.00 11.26 19.00
CA ALA A 389 1.17 11.92 18.02
C ALA A 389 -0.03 12.60 18.69
N LEU A 390 -0.35 13.81 18.23
CA LEU A 390 -1.59 14.52 18.52
C LEU A 390 -2.38 14.61 17.21
N GLU A 391 -3.66 14.34 17.27
CA GLU A 391 -4.55 14.40 16.11
C GLU A 391 -5.81 15.17 16.47
N LEU A 392 -6.21 16.10 15.59
CA LEU A 392 -7.51 16.73 15.56
C LEU A 392 -8.16 16.42 14.23
N ARG A 393 -9.41 15.93 14.25
CA ARG A 393 -10.14 15.55 13.04
C ARG A 393 -11.56 16.12 13.12
N SER A 394 -12.02 16.74 12.05
CA SER A 394 -13.39 17.18 11.87
C SER A 394 -14.01 16.44 10.71
N GLU A 395 -15.18 15.87 10.92
CA GLU A 395 -15.96 15.14 9.92
C GLU A 395 -17.31 15.81 9.76
N MET A 396 -17.81 15.87 8.53
CA MET A 396 -19.07 16.52 8.19
C MET A 396 -19.75 15.78 7.05
N ILE A 397 -21.06 15.68 7.13
CA ILE A 397 -21.95 15.30 6.04
C ILE A 397 -23.03 16.37 5.87
N LYS A 398 -23.33 16.68 4.60
CA LYS A 398 -24.55 17.38 4.18
C LYS A 398 -25.26 16.50 3.18
N SER A 399 -26.47 16.15 3.46
CA SER A 399 -27.24 15.20 2.66
C SER A 399 -28.71 15.56 2.72
N ASN A 400 -29.42 15.39 1.61
CA ASN A 400 -30.87 15.49 1.57
C ASN A 400 -31.56 14.29 2.23
N ASP A 401 -30.86 13.15 2.37
CA ASP A 401 -31.39 11.96 3.03
C ASP A 401 -31.00 11.92 4.50
N VAL A 402 -29.71 11.85 4.78
CA VAL A 402 -29.15 11.70 6.14
C VAL A 402 -29.22 12.99 6.96
N GLY A 403 -29.39 14.15 6.29
CA GLY A 403 -29.36 15.46 6.93
C GLY A 403 -27.96 16.04 7.07
N ASN A 404 -27.83 17.07 7.91
CA ASN A 404 -26.57 17.79 8.11
C ASN A 404 -25.99 17.49 9.48
N HIS A 405 -24.87 16.75 9.50
CA HIS A 405 -24.23 16.33 10.75
C HIS A 405 -22.73 16.61 10.72
N ASN A 406 -22.17 16.83 11.89
CA ASN A 406 -20.73 16.99 12.06
C ASN A 406 -20.27 16.39 13.38
N ARG A 407 -18.99 15.99 13.44
CA ARG A 407 -18.34 15.59 14.68
C ARG A 407 -16.87 15.98 14.68
N THR A 408 -16.35 16.30 15.85
CA THR A 408 -14.93 16.59 16.07
C THR A 408 -14.33 15.52 16.95
N LEU A 409 -13.20 15.02 16.53
CA LEU A 409 -12.43 13.95 17.18
C LEU A 409 -11.06 14.49 17.55
N SER A 410 -10.56 14.11 18.71
CA SER A 410 -9.19 14.39 19.15
C SER A 410 -8.52 13.10 19.62
N ALA A 411 -7.22 12.98 19.39
CA ALA A 411 -6.50 11.82 19.89
C ALA A 411 -5.07 12.17 20.30
N ILE A 412 -4.59 11.42 21.29
CA ILE A 412 -3.18 11.36 21.66
C ILE A 412 -2.69 9.92 21.57
N THR A 413 -1.54 9.71 20.94
CA THR A 413 -0.89 8.40 20.82
C THR A 413 0.52 8.49 21.40
N VAL A 414 0.90 7.50 22.20
CA VAL A 414 2.25 7.31 22.70
C VAL A 414 2.69 5.89 22.37
N SER A 415 3.86 5.75 21.76
CA SER A 415 4.46 4.46 21.42
C SER A 415 5.92 4.45 21.81
N LEU A 416 6.38 3.35 22.35
CA LEU A 416 7.80 3.13 22.66
C LEU A 416 8.32 1.96 21.83
N ILE A 417 9.60 2.03 21.45
CA ILE A 417 10.34 0.93 20.85
C ILE A 417 11.54 0.68 21.76
N TYR A 418 11.53 -0.42 22.47
CA TYR A 418 12.59 -0.78 23.38
C TYR A 418 13.28 -2.07 22.94
N THR A 419 14.55 -1.96 22.58
CA THR A 419 15.43 -3.10 22.29
C THR A 419 16.05 -3.59 23.60
N VAL A 420 15.43 -4.60 24.20
CA VAL A 420 15.84 -5.15 25.52
C VAL A 420 17.22 -5.83 25.43
N LEU A 421 17.36 -6.63 24.37
CA LEU A 421 18.59 -7.37 24.05
C LEU A 421 18.74 -7.38 22.51
N PRO A 422 19.92 -7.65 21.96
CA PRO A 422 20.10 -7.87 20.55
C PRO A 422 19.11 -8.92 20.03
N GLY A 423 18.20 -8.50 19.12
CA GLY A 423 17.17 -9.36 18.55
C GLY A 423 15.85 -9.42 19.33
N VAL A 424 15.75 -8.82 20.53
CA VAL A 424 14.49 -8.76 21.30
C VAL A 424 13.99 -7.33 21.36
N VAL A 425 12.82 -7.07 20.78
CA VAL A 425 12.18 -5.75 20.74
C VAL A 425 10.79 -5.82 21.37
N ILE A 426 10.49 -4.88 22.25
CA ILE A 426 9.18 -4.69 22.87
C ILE A 426 8.64 -3.34 22.47
N ARG A 427 7.36 -3.28 22.08
CA ARG A 427 6.70 -2.06 21.60
C ARG A 427 5.32 -1.90 22.24
N PRO A 428 5.21 -1.25 23.38
CA PRO A 428 3.94 -0.83 23.95
C PRO A 428 3.42 0.41 23.19
N ASN A 429 2.13 0.41 22.88
CA ASN A 429 1.42 1.52 22.28
C ASN A 429 0.16 1.83 23.10
N LEU A 430 -0.15 3.12 23.24
CA LEU A 430 -1.35 3.60 23.90
C LEU A 430 -1.91 4.78 23.09
N ARG A 431 -3.22 4.75 22.86
CA ARG A 431 -3.93 5.85 22.24
C ARG A 431 -5.24 6.13 23.01
N VAL A 432 -5.54 7.38 23.18
CA VAL A 432 -6.82 7.84 23.72
C VAL A 432 -7.47 8.72 22.67
N ASP A 433 -8.67 8.33 22.24
CA ASP A 433 -9.52 9.08 21.35
C ASP A 433 -10.68 9.69 22.14
N GLY A 434 -11.08 10.90 21.79
CA GLY A 434 -12.19 11.60 22.42
C GLY A 434 -12.97 12.45 21.44
N GLY A 435 -14.25 12.60 21.73
CA GLY A 435 -15.20 13.48 21.05
C GLY A 435 -16.23 14.01 22.05
N SER A 436 -17.26 14.68 21.55
CA SER A 436 -18.31 15.26 22.42
C SER A 436 -19.12 14.20 23.18
N SER A 437 -19.25 12.99 22.63
CA SER A 437 -20.15 11.93 23.14
C SER A 437 -19.43 10.62 23.47
N PHE A 438 -18.11 10.53 23.27
CA PHE A 438 -17.39 9.29 23.51
C PHE A 438 -15.96 9.53 23.99
N ARG A 439 -15.40 8.52 24.63
CA ARG A 439 -13.96 8.40 24.93
C ARG A 439 -13.56 6.94 24.83
N GLU A 440 -12.61 6.65 23.94
CA GLU A 440 -12.10 5.30 23.70
C GLU A 440 -10.60 5.24 23.97
N THR A 441 -10.17 4.12 24.50
CA THR A 441 -8.75 3.88 24.76
C THR A 441 -8.32 2.61 24.05
N THR A 442 -7.32 2.73 23.17
CA THR A 442 -6.71 1.58 22.52
C THR A 442 -5.28 1.41 23.00
N SER A 443 -4.91 0.17 23.23
CA SER A 443 -3.56 -0.21 23.64
C SER A 443 -3.14 -1.48 22.94
N ASP A 444 -1.87 -1.60 22.67
CA ASP A 444 -1.29 -2.87 22.24
C ASP A 444 0.14 -3.04 22.71
N LEU A 445 0.53 -4.29 22.90
CA LEU A 445 1.88 -4.71 23.20
C LEU A 445 2.36 -5.66 22.11
N TYR A 446 3.38 -5.23 21.38
CA TYR A 446 4.06 -6.06 20.40
C TYR A 446 5.42 -6.49 20.93
N VAL A 447 5.73 -7.77 20.79
CA VAL A 447 7.02 -8.36 21.15
C VAL A 447 7.55 -9.14 19.97
N GLN A 448 8.81 -8.95 19.62
CA GLN A 448 9.49 -9.77 18.62
C GLN A 448 10.84 -10.26 19.15
N THR A 449 11.22 -11.44 18.74
CA THR A 449 12.55 -12.00 19.01
C THR A 449 13.06 -12.80 17.83
N LYS A 450 14.38 -12.75 17.61
CA LYS A 450 15.04 -13.60 16.62
C LYS A 450 15.60 -14.84 17.32
N VAL A 451 15.03 -15.99 16.95
CA VAL A 451 15.44 -17.30 17.52
C VAL A 451 16.27 -18.05 16.47
N PRO A 452 17.47 -18.53 16.80
CA PRO A 452 18.24 -19.38 15.89
C PRO A 452 17.38 -20.54 15.37
N VAL A 453 17.53 -20.90 14.10
CA VAL A 453 16.78 -21.97 13.41
C VAL A 453 15.31 -21.65 13.14
N LEU A 454 14.55 -21.07 14.09
CA LEU A 454 13.13 -20.74 13.92
C LEU A 454 12.89 -19.44 13.13
N GLY A 455 13.85 -18.49 13.20
CA GLY A 455 13.72 -17.18 12.54
C GLY A 455 13.17 -16.11 13.46
N LEU A 456 12.34 -15.21 12.94
CA LEU A 456 11.70 -14.13 13.68
C LEU A 456 10.38 -14.64 14.26
N ILE A 457 10.25 -14.59 15.58
CA ILE A 457 9.00 -14.88 16.29
C ILE A 457 8.41 -13.56 16.76
N ARG A 458 7.10 -13.39 16.59
CA ARG A 458 6.38 -12.19 17.00
C ARG A 458 5.09 -12.55 17.71
N GLY A 459 4.76 -11.78 18.73
CA GLY A 459 3.50 -11.88 19.46
C GLY A 459 2.91 -10.50 19.65
N ARG A 460 1.60 -10.40 19.66
CA ARG A 460 0.90 -9.16 19.92
C ARG A 460 -0.42 -9.40 20.63
N VAL A 461 -0.74 -8.53 21.56
CA VAL A 461 -2.03 -8.44 22.23
C VAL A 461 -2.46 -6.99 22.27
N GLY A 462 -3.74 -6.72 22.07
CA GLY A 462 -4.25 -5.35 22.09
C GLY A 462 -5.75 -5.28 21.87
N ASN A 463 -6.24 -4.05 21.76
CA ASN A 463 -7.63 -3.76 21.49
C ASN A 463 -7.78 -2.72 20.38
N GLY A 464 -8.99 -2.61 19.84
CA GLY A 464 -9.37 -1.64 18.81
C GLY A 464 -10.84 -1.27 18.94
N PHE A 465 -11.28 -0.23 18.23
CA PHE A 465 -12.67 0.22 18.22
C PHE A 465 -13.08 0.79 16.87
N ARG A 466 -14.39 0.87 16.63
CA ARG A 466 -15.01 1.59 15.52
C ARG A 466 -16.19 2.45 16.03
N LEU A 467 -16.18 3.71 15.64
CA LEU A 467 -17.33 4.59 15.88
C LEU A 467 -18.45 4.28 14.87
N PRO A 468 -19.72 4.41 15.25
CA PRO A 468 -20.83 4.40 14.31
C PRO A 468 -20.63 5.46 13.21
N THR A 469 -21.07 5.17 12.01
CA THR A 469 -21.03 6.07 10.86
C THR A 469 -22.20 7.05 10.88
N PHE A 470 -22.19 8.05 10.01
CA PHE A 470 -23.34 8.93 9.90
C PHE A 470 -24.58 8.20 9.37
N ASN A 471 -24.42 7.23 8.45
CA ASN A 471 -25.53 6.40 8.00
C ASN A 471 -26.07 5.53 9.12
N ASP A 472 -25.21 4.91 9.94
CA ASP A 472 -25.65 4.10 11.07
C ASP A 472 -26.52 4.92 12.05
N LEU A 473 -26.14 6.19 12.29
CA LEU A 473 -26.79 7.02 13.28
C LEU A 473 -28.04 7.73 12.76
N PHE A 474 -28.03 8.17 11.49
CA PHE A 474 -28.97 9.17 11.00
C PHE A 474 -29.62 8.81 9.67
N TRP A 475 -29.57 7.54 9.22
CA TRP A 475 -30.30 7.14 8.02
C TRP A 475 -31.79 7.48 8.19
N PRO A 476 -32.47 8.03 7.15
CA PRO A 476 -33.83 8.52 7.30
C PRO A 476 -34.79 7.39 7.66
N THR A 477 -35.71 7.69 8.56
CA THR A 477 -36.83 6.82 8.91
C THR A 477 -37.73 6.67 7.68
N GLY A 478 -37.82 5.45 7.17
CA GLY A 478 -38.66 5.11 6.01
C GLY A 478 -39.48 3.85 6.26
N SER A 479 -40.15 3.38 5.22
CA SER A 479 -40.95 2.16 5.30
C SER A 479 -40.10 0.90 5.48
N TYR A 480 -38.81 0.96 5.11
CA TYR A 480 -37.92 -0.21 5.09
C TYR A 480 -36.59 -0.01 5.83
N THR A 481 -36.25 1.22 6.19
CA THR A 481 -34.96 1.53 6.82
C THR A 481 -35.08 2.62 7.86
N ASP A 482 -34.24 2.58 8.92
CA ASP A 482 -34.19 3.58 9.97
C ASP A 482 -32.80 3.59 10.63
N GLY A 483 -32.23 4.76 10.89
CA GLY A 483 -30.98 4.91 11.61
C GLY A 483 -31.14 4.73 13.11
N ASN A 484 -30.04 4.53 13.84
CA ASN A 484 -30.06 4.35 15.28
C ASN A 484 -29.07 5.28 16.01
N PRO A 485 -29.51 6.42 16.51
CA PRO A 485 -28.64 7.38 17.20
C PRO A 485 -28.11 6.87 18.56
N ASN A 486 -28.61 5.75 19.08
CA ASN A 486 -28.21 5.16 20.36
C ASN A 486 -27.10 4.11 20.25
N LEU A 487 -26.52 3.91 19.06
CA LEU A 487 -25.45 2.97 18.85
C LEU A 487 -24.21 3.28 19.69
N LYS A 488 -23.63 2.23 20.23
CA LYS A 488 -22.33 2.26 20.91
C LYS A 488 -21.20 1.98 19.91
N SER A 489 -20.00 2.42 20.25
CA SER A 489 -18.79 2.01 19.53
C SER A 489 -18.63 0.49 19.57
N GLU A 490 -18.23 -0.10 18.44
CA GLU A 490 -17.72 -1.46 18.44
C GLU A 490 -16.37 -1.49 19.17
N GLN A 491 -16.13 -2.55 19.92
CA GLN A 491 -14.89 -2.76 20.65
C GLN A 491 -14.34 -4.15 20.35
N SER A 492 -13.05 -4.27 20.14
CA SER A 492 -12.43 -5.58 19.94
C SER A 492 -11.17 -5.75 20.78
N ALA A 493 -10.96 -6.97 21.27
CA ALA A 493 -9.71 -7.44 21.81
C ALA A 493 -9.10 -8.47 20.86
N TYR A 494 -7.78 -8.48 20.69
CA TYR A 494 -7.11 -9.41 19.81
C TYR A 494 -5.81 -9.93 20.38
N PHE A 495 -5.48 -11.14 19.99
CA PHE A 495 -4.19 -11.76 20.17
C PHE A 495 -3.66 -12.25 18.81
N SER A 496 -2.35 -12.18 18.60
CA SER A 496 -1.72 -12.81 17.44
C SER A 496 -0.35 -13.37 17.78
N PHE A 497 -0.02 -14.42 17.05
CA PHE A 497 1.30 -15.06 17.08
C PHE A 497 1.77 -15.29 15.64
N GLY A 498 3.03 -14.96 15.35
CA GLY A 498 3.61 -15.15 14.04
C GLY A 498 5.04 -15.65 14.09
N MET A 499 5.41 -16.39 13.07
CA MET A 499 6.77 -16.86 12.83
C MET A 499 7.16 -16.59 11.38
N GLU A 500 8.35 -16.05 11.16
CA GLU A 500 8.88 -15.76 9.82
C GLU A 500 10.30 -16.29 9.72
N ARG A 501 10.57 -17.06 8.69
CA ARG A 501 11.91 -17.58 8.42
C ARG A 501 12.38 -17.19 7.02
N ASN A 502 13.55 -16.57 6.99
CA ASN A 502 14.29 -16.27 5.77
C ASN A 502 15.40 -17.31 5.60
N PHE A 503 15.51 -17.87 4.39
CA PHE A 503 16.50 -18.87 4.03
C PHE A 503 17.64 -18.23 3.23
N SER A 504 18.80 -18.88 3.23
CA SER A 504 20.00 -18.38 2.54
C SER A 504 19.85 -18.24 1.02
N ASN A 505 18.93 -18.99 0.40
CA ASN A 505 18.60 -18.91 -1.01
C ASN A 505 17.63 -17.75 -1.37
N GLY A 506 17.29 -16.89 -0.41
CA GLY A 506 16.34 -15.78 -0.58
C GLY A 506 14.86 -16.19 -0.42
N SER A 507 14.56 -17.46 -0.13
CA SER A 507 13.19 -17.88 0.16
C SER A 507 12.76 -17.40 1.54
N GLN A 508 11.46 -17.15 1.70
CA GLN A 508 10.81 -16.74 2.93
C GLN A 508 9.55 -17.56 3.17
N VAL A 509 9.32 -17.96 4.39
CA VAL A 509 8.06 -18.57 4.84
C VAL A 509 7.59 -17.85 6.08
N SER A 510 6.29 -17.52 6.15
CA SER A 510 5.65 -16.89 7.29
C SER A 510 4.41 -17.67 7.69
N LEU A 511 4.25 -17.88 8.99
CA LEU A 511 3.07 -18.47 9.61
C LEU A 511 2.48 -17.44 10.55
N GLU A 512 1.16 -17.33 10.60
CA GLU A 512 0.50 -16.39 11.48
C GLU A 512 -0.83 -16.95 11.96
N TRP A 513 -1.12 -16.81 13.24
CA TRP A 513 -2.39 -17.10 13.87
C TRP A 513 -2.89 -15.87 14.61
N ARG A 514 -4.19 -15.62 14.51
CA ARG A 514 -4.87 -14.48 15.12
C ARG A 514 -6.22 -14.88 15.66
N GLU A 515 -6.54 -14.29 16.78
CA GLU A 515 -7.85 -14.37 17.39
C GLU A 515 -8.34 -12.97 17.73
N ARG A 516 -9.59 -12.69 17.41
CA ARG A 516 -10.24 -11.43 17.70
C ARG A 516 -11.63 -11.67 18.26
N HIS A 517 -11.87 -11.07 19.39
CA HIS A 517 -13.16 -10.98 20.03
C HIS A 517 -13.72 -9.57 19.83
N THR A 518 -14.96 -9.43 19.33
CA THR A 518 -15.57 -8.13 19.06
C THR A 518 -16.91 -8.06 19.78
N ASN A 519 -17.09 -6.98 20.55
CA ASN A 519 -18.33 -6.66 21.25
C ASN A 519 -19.03 -5.50 20.57
N ASN A 520 -20.36 -5.45 20.66
CA ASN A 520 -21.19 -4.41 20.08
C ASN A 520 -20.98 -4.24 18.56
N LEU A 521 -20.75 -5.32 17.82
CA LEU A 521 -20.66 -5.26 16.37
C LEU A 521 -21.90 -4.60 15.79
N ILE A 522 -21.74 -3.59 14.94
CA ILE A 522 -22.86 -2.90 14.31
C ILE A 522 -23.24 -3.67 13.05
N THR A 523 -24.46 -4.17 13.02
CA THR A 523 -25.01 -4.93 11.90
C THR A 523 -26.41 -4.40 11.59
N TRP A 524 -26.71 -4.20 10.32
CA TRP A 524 -28.05 -3.89 9.85
C TRP A 524 -28.88 -5.16 9.81
N THR A 525 -29.98 -5.17 10.53
CA THR A 525 -30.90 -6.31 10.64
C THR A 525 -32.33 -5.85 10.47
N ALA A 526 -33.15 -6.68 9.84
CA ALA A 526 -34.59 -6.46 9.76
C ALA A 526 -35.22 -6.78 11.10
N GLY A 527 -36.09 -5.90 11.61
CA GLY A 527 -36.96 -6.18 12.74
C GLY A 527 -38.19 -7.00 12.34
N ASP A 528 -39.03 -7.36 13.29
CA ASP A 528 -40.31 -8.04 13.05
C ASP A 528 -41.30 -7.18 12.21
N ASP A 529 -41.03 -5.89 12.10
CA ASP A 529 -41.73 -4.90 11.27
C ASP A 529 -41.16 -4.78 9.86
N PHE A 530 -40.17 -5.63 9.49
CA PHE A 530 -39.42 -5.61 8.22
C PHE A 530 -38.62 -4.33 7.97
N VAL A 531 -38.46 -3.47 9.00
CA VAL A 531 -37.60 -2.27 8.91
C VAL A 531 -36.18 -2.64 9.28
N TRP A 532 -35.24 -2.36 8.38
CA TRP A 532 -33.81 -2.57 8.60
C TRP A 532 -33.23 -1.46 9.47
N ARG A 533 -32.63 -1.84 10.60
CA ARG A 533 -31.98 -0.94 11.54
C ARG A 533 -30.58 -1.43 11.91
N PRO A 534 -29.62 -0.52 12.09
CA PRO A 534 -28.34 -0.89 12.64
C PRO A 534 -28.47 -1.12 14.15
N LEU A 535 -28.03 -2.28 14.58
CA LEU A 535 -28.04 -2.69 16.00
C LEU A 535 -26.64 -3.10 16.42
N ASN A 536 -26.32 -2.91 17.69
CA ASN A 536 -25.16 -3.53 18.29
C ASN A 536 -25.52 -4.99 18.62
N VAL A 537 -24.96 -5.95 17.85
CA VAL A 537 -25.03 -7.37 18.20
C VAL A 537 -23.97 -7.69 19.25
N ASP A 538 -24.26 -8.69 20.11
CA ASP A 538 -23.52 -8.82 21.36
C ASP A 538 -22.05 -9.17 21.18
N GLU A 539 -21.71 -10.33 20.67
CA GLU A 539 -20.31 -10.79 20.64
C GLU A 539 -19.99 -11.62 19.41
N THR A 540 -18.84 -11.38 18.79
CA THR A 540 -18.34 -12.22 17.71
C THR A 540 -16.91 -12.69 18.02
N LEU A 541 -16.61 -13.93 17.67
CA LEU A 541 -15.27 -14.50 17.74
C LEU A 541 -14.77 -14.82 16.35
N ARG A 542 -13.59 -14.28 16.00
CA ARG A 542 -12.91 -14.57 14.75
C ARG A 542 -11.55 -15.17 15.02
N LYS A 543 -11.28 -16.32 14.40
CA LYS A 543 -9.97 -16.95 14.34
C LYS A 543 -9.49 -16.97 12.91
N SER A 544 -8.25 -16.58 12.67
CA SER A 544 -7.61 -16.66 11.35
C SER A 544 -6.21 -17.21 11.46
N TYR A 545 -5.83 -18.03 10.52
CA TYR A 545 -4.50 -18.59 10.38
C TYR A 545 -4.05 -18.44 8.94
N SER A 546 -2.81 -18.07 8.74
CA SER A 546 -2.25 -17.89 7.42
C SER A 546 -0.85 -18.48 7.32
N ILE A 547 -0.60 -19.06 6.15
CA ILE A 547 0.75 -19.40 5.71
C ILE A 547 1.03 -18.58 4.45
N SER A 548 2.20 -17.95 4.40
CA SER A 548 2.66 -17.29 3.18
C SER A 548 4.09 -17.71 2.87
N PHE A 549 4.42 -17.70 1.59
CA PHE A 549 5.76 -18.02 1.14
C PHE A 549 6.16 -17.17 -0.07
N ARG A 550 7.45 -16.97 -0.21
CA ARG A 550 8.10 -16.39 -1.38
C ARG A 550 9.39 -17.14 -1.64
N ALA A 551 9.64 -17.55 -2.87
CA ALA A 551 10.84 -18.25 -3.25
C ALA A 551 11.33 -17.80 -4.64
N PRO A 552 12.61 -17.38 -4.80
CA PRO A 552 13.26 -17.34 -6.10
C PRO A 552 13.50 -18.79 -6.54
N PHE A 553 13.14 -19.14 -7.77
CA PHE A 553 13.26 -20.50 -8.27
C PHE A 553 14.48 -20.59 -9.20
N MET A 554 15.34 -21.60 -9.01
CA MET A 554 16.53 -22.06 -9.74
C MET A 554 17.35 -21.03 -10.54
N THR A 555 16.70 -20.07 -11.16
CA THR A 555 17.30 -18.91 -11.81
C THR A 555 16.68 -17.67 -11.15
N GLN A 556 17.43 -16.62 -10.92
CA GLN A 556 16.92 -15.36 -10.34
C GLN A 556 15.78 -14.71 -11.17
N ASN A 557 15.43 -15.32 -12.30
CA ASN A 557 14.44 -14.83 -13.24
C ASN A 557 13.01 -15.33 -12.95
N LEU A 558 12.85 -16.42 -12.20
CA LEU A 558 11.55 -16.98 -11.81
C LEU A 558 11.35 -16.82 -10.30
N SER A 559 10.27 -16.21 -9.90
CA SER A 559 9.84 -16.16 -8.50
C SER A 559 8.44 -16.75 -8.34
N VAL A 560 8.27 -17.45 -7.24
CA VAL A 560 6.98 -18.02 -6.82
C VAL A 560 6.64 -17.42 -5.48
N SER A 561 5.44 -16.92 -5.32
CA SER A 561 4.92 -16.45 -4.04
C SER A 561 3.46 -16.83 -3.90
N GLY A 562 3.01 -16.97 -2.67
CA GLY A 562 1.61 -17.27 -2.42
C GLY A 562 1.29 -17.28 -0.94
N TYR A 563 0.00 -17.38 -0.67
CA TYR A 563 -0.50 -17.55 0.67
C TYR A 563 -1.76 -18.43 0.67
N MET A 564 -2.07 -18.97 1.85
CA MET A 564 -3.37 -19.55 2.18
C MET A 564 -3.80 -19.03 3.55
N THR A 565 -5.05 -18.61 3.67
CA THR A 565 -5.64 -18.13 4.92
C THR A 565 -6.89 -18.93 5.20
N GLY A 566 -7.05 -19.41 6.44
CA GLY A 566 -8.29 -19.97 6.95
C GLY A 566 -8.95 -19.01 7.92
N ASN A 567 -10.28 -18.92 7.89
CA ASN A 567 -11.07 -18.03 8.74
C ASN A 567 -12.23 -18.81 9.36
N GLU A 568 -12.40 -18.61 10.65
CA GLU A 568 -13.59 -18.99 11.41
C GLU A 568 -14.13 -17.71 12.06
N MET A 569 -15.38 -17.37 11.79
CA MET A 569 -16.01 -16.17 12.34
C MET A 569 -17.43 -16.49 12.75
N ASN A 570 -17.67 -16.52 14.05
CA ASN A 570 -18.95 -16.91 14.64
C ASN A 570 -19.52 -15.77 15.45
N ASP A 571 -20.83 -15.60 15.34
CA ASP A 571 -21.65 -14.91 16.32
C ASP A 571 -21.80 -15.84 17.54
N LEU A 572 -21.35 -15.38 18.70
CA LEU A 572 -21.35 -16.19 19.92
C LEU A 572 -22.74 -16.36 20.55
N ALA A 573 -23.68 -15.46 20.22
CA ALA A 573 -25.04 -15.55 20.73
C ALA A 573 -25.86 -16.63 19.99
N SER A 574 -25.72 -16.72 18.67
CA SER A 574 -26.43 -17.67 17.82
C SER A 574 -25.63 -18.95 17.50
N ASP A 575 -24.33 -18.97 17.83
CA ASP A 575 -23.35 -20.00 17.44
C ASP A 575 -23.31 -20.25 15.91
N LYS A 576 -23.71 -19.26 15.13
CA LYS A 576 -23.66 -19.30 13.66
C LYS A 576 -22.44 -18.58 13.12
N ALA A 577 -21.89 -19.09 12.01
CA ALA A 577 -20.88 -18.37 11.27
C ALA A 577 -21.44 -17.04 10.73
N LEU A 578 -20.61 -16.05 10.44
CA LEU A 578 -21.06 -14.81 9.82
C LEU A 578 -21.16 -14.94 8.30
N PRO A 579 -22.16 -14.31 7.65
CA PRO A 579 -22.39 -14.44 6.23
C PRO A 579 -21.24 -13.83 5.39
N TYR A 580 -21.11 -14.33 4.17
CA TYR A 580 -20.13 -13.88 3.16
C TYR A 580 -18.66 -14.04 3.54
N VAL A 581 -18.32 -14.77 4.59
CA VAL A 581 -16.93 -15.05 4.98
C VAL A 581 -16.50 -16.42 4.47
N PRO A 582 -15.59 -16.51 3.48
CA PRO A 582 -15.08 -17.78 3.01
C PRO A 582 -14.20 -18.44 4.09
N LYS A 583 -14.40 -19.75 4.31
CA LYS A 583 -13.59 -20.53 5.26
C LYS A 583 -12.10 -20.51 4.90
N HIS A 584 -11.80 -20.50 3.61
CA HIS A 584 -10.43 -20.47 3.10
C HIS A 584 -10.31 -19.50 1.95
N THR A 585 -9.19 -18.77 1.91
CA THR A 585 -8.78 -17.98 0.74
C THR A 585 -7.31 -18.27 0.45
N GLY A 586 -6.91 -18.19 -0.80
CA GLY A 586 -5.52 -18.41 -1.17
C GLY A 586 -5.14 -17.70 -2.46
N GLN A 587 -3.87 -17.44 -2.62
CA GLN A 587 -3.32 -16.86 -3.85
C GLN A 587 -1.97 -17.51 -4.15
N LEU A 588 -1.75 -17.81 -5.41
CA LEU A 588 -0.47 -18.25 -5.96
C LEU A 588 -0.08 -17.30 -7.09
N GLN A 589 1.17 -16.84 -7.09
CA GLN A 589 1.74 -15.99 -8.12
C GLN A 589 3.03 -16.61 -8.65
N LEU A 590 3.12 -16.72 -9.96
CA LEU A 590 4.31 -17.09 -10.69
C LEU A 590 4.75 -15.87 -11.51
N GLN A 591 5.97 -15.39 -11.27
CA GLN A 591 6.53 -14.26 -12.00
C GLN A 591 7.83 -14.69 -12.69
N TYR A 592 7.86 -14.56 -14.01
CA TYR A 592 9.05 -14.81 -14.83
C TYR A 592 9.50 -13.52 -15.50
N SER A 593 10.76 -13.14 -15.24
CA SER A 593 11.37 -11.92 -15.79
C SER A 593 12.50 -12.26 -16.74
N TRP A 594 12.52 -11.63 -17.92
CA TRP A 594 13.62 -11.77 -18.90
C TRP A 594 13.93 -10.41 -19.51
N ALA A 595 15.21 -10.05 -19.56
CA ALA A 595 15.64 -8.71 -19.94
C ALA A 595 14.83 -7.65 -19.17
N SER A 596 14.05 -6.81 -19.86
CA SER A 596 13.16 -5.79 -19.23
C SER A 596 11.68 -6.16 -19.37
N SER A 597 11.36 -7.43 -19.54
CA SER A 597 10.01 -7.96 -19.73
C SER A 597 9.61 -8.85 -18.57
N THR A 598 8.33 -9.02 -18.32
CA THR A 598 7.79 -9.87 -17.24
C THR A 598 6.52 -10.57 -17.69
N LEU A 599 6.40 -11.83 -17.34
CA LEU A 599 5.17 -12.63 -17.36
C LEU A 599 4.76 -12.88 -15.92
N ASP A 600 3.52 -12.62 -15.60
CA ASP A 600 2.91 -12.82 -14.29
C ASP A 600 1.65 -13.69 -14.44
N ILE A 601 1.59 -14.78 -13.72
CA ILE A 601 0.41 -15.64 -13.65
C ILE A 601 -0.05 -15.65 -12.21
N GLN A 602 -1.32 -15.33 -11.99
CA GLN A 602 -1.93 -15.30 -10.67
C GLN A 602 -3.14 -16.22 -10.63
N SER A 603 -3.24 -16.96 -9.54
CA SER A 603 -4.43 -17.75 -9.21
C SER A 603 -4.94 -17.32 -7.85
N TYR A 604 -6.20 -16.94 -7.76
CA TYR A 604 -6.88 -16.62 -6.50
C TYR A 604 -7.99 -17.61 -6.26
N TYR A 605 -8.02 -18.20 -5.07
CA TYR A 605 -9.02 -19.15 -4.60
C TYR A 605 -9.86 -18.51 -3.49
N SER A 606 -11.19 -18.62 -3.60
CA SER A 606 -12.14 -18.32 -2.54
C SER A 606 -12.94 -19.61 -2.25
N GLY A 607 -12.89 -20.06 -1.02
CA GLY A 607 -13.66 -21.21 -0.57
C GLY A 607 -15.16 -20.94 -0.49
N GLU A 608 -15.90 -21.97 -0.15
CA GLU A 608 -17.34 -21.87 0.12
C GLU A 608 -17.62 -20.84 1.20
N ARG A 609 -18.71 -20.11 1.01
CA ARG A 609 -19.27 -19.13 1.95
C ARG A 609 -20.79 -19.25 1.89
N TYR A 610 -21.47 -18.71 2.87
CA TYR A 610 -22.92 -18.70 2.87
C TYR A 610 -23.47 -17.30 3.10
N TYR A 611 -24.75 -17.13 2.81
CA TYR A 611 -25.52 -15.96 3.22
C TYR A 611 -26.93 -16.38 3.64
N SER A 612 -27.57 -15.58 4.48
CA SER A 612 -28.95 -15.83 4.87
C SER A 612 -29.89 -15.28 3.80
N GLY A 613 -30.74 -16.16 3.26
CA GLY A 613 -31.80 -15.85 2.31
C GLY A 613 -33.13 -16.34 2.83
N TYR A 614 -34.10 -16.44 1.93
CA TYR A 614 -35.44 -16.95 2.24
C TYR A 614 -35.80 -18.02 1.22
N ASP A 615 -36.52 -19.05 1.67
CA ASP A 615 -37.17 -20.04 0.79
C ASP A 615 -38.45 -19.46 0.15
N ASP A 616 -39.14 -20.28 -0.66
CA ASP A 616 -40.38 -19.89 -1.34
C ASP A 616 -41.53 -19.57 -0.36
N ASP A 617 -41.46 -20.04 0.87
CA ASP A 617 -42.42 -19.79 1.96
C ASP A 617 -41.97 -18.64 2.89
N TYR A 618 -40.92 -17.88 2.51
CA TYR A 618 -40.32 -16.79 3.30
C TYR A 618 -39.70 -17.24 4.62
N ASN A 619 -39.33 -18.52 4.79
CA ASN A 619 -38.55 -18.94 5.95
C ASN A 619 -37.06 -18.62 5.72
N PRO A 620 -36.34 -18.12 6.75
CA PRO A 620 -34.91 -17.86 6.62
C PRO A 620 -34.13 -19.17 6.43
N ILE A 621 -33.32 -19.21 5.39
CA ILE A 621 -32.43 -20.36 5.05
C ILE A 621 -31.01 -19.87 4.82
N ASP A 622 -30.05 -20.75 5.06
CA ASP A 622 -28.65 -20.48 4.73
C ASP A 622 -28.35 -21.01 3.32
N ILE A 623 -28.06 -20.10 2.41
CA ILE A 623 -27.71 -20.41 1.01
C ILE A 623 -26.20 -20.46 0.87
N THR A 624 -25.67 -21.57 0.35
CA THR A 624 -24.24 -21.77 0.14
C THR A 624 -23.82 -21.24 -1.22
N LEU A 625 -22.84 -20.37 -1.24
CA LEU A 625 -22.12 -19.92 -2.44
C LEU A 625 -20.91 -20.82 -2.67
N ALA A 626 -20.82 -21.35 -3.88
CA ALA A 626 -19.75 -22.26 -4.28
C ALA A 626 -18.36 -21.61 -4.19
N ALA A 627 -17.37 -22.45 -3.97
CA ALA A 627 -15.97 -22.04 -4.09
C ALA A 627 -15.62 -21.76 -5.54
N PHE A 628 -14.70 -20.81 -5.77
CA PHE A 628 -14.20 -20.51 -7.09
C PHE A 628 -12.67 -20.31 -7.12
N THR A 629 -12.11 -20.50 -8.32
CA THR A 629 -10.71 -20.16 -8.61
C THR A 629 -10.69 -19.20 -9.80
N ASN A 630 -10.11 -18.05 -9.59
CA ASN A 630 -9.84 -17.06 -10.63
C ASN A 630 -8.38 -17.15 -11.05
N VAL A 631 -8.12 -17.33 -12.35
CA VAL A 631 -6.76 -17.32 -12.91
C VAL A 631 -6.62 -16.15 -13.85
N SER A 632 -5.56 -15.38 -13.66
CA SER A 632 -5.23 -14.19 -14.48
C SER A 632 -3.79 -14.26 -14.96
N LEU A 633 -3.55 -13.71 -16.15
CA LEU A 633 -2.25 -13.57 -16.76
C LEU A 633 -1.99 -12.12 -17.06
N GLY A 634 -0.81 -11.64 -16.69
CA GLY A 634 -0.29 -10.32 -17.04
C GLY A 634 1.05 -10.46 -17.74
N MET A 635 1.24 -9.74 -18.81
CA MET A 635 2.53 -9.72 -19.53
C MET A 635 2.89 -8.28 -19.89
N HIS A 636 4.13 -7.89 -19.65
CA HIS A 636 4.67 -6.69 -20.24
C HIS A 636 5.98 -7.01 -20.98
N VAL A 637 6.12 -6.47 -22.18
CA VAL A 637 7.25 -6.73 -23.05
C VAL A 637 7.91 -5.41 -23.42
N ALA A 638 9.19 -5.26 -23.07
CA ALA A 638 10.00 -4.15 -23.57
C ALA A 638 10.35 -4.39 -25.03
N MET A 639 10.13 -3.38 -25.88
CA MET A 639 10.40 -3.49 -27.33
C MET A 639 11.91 -3.43 -27.61
N PRO A 640 12.48 -4.43 -28.29
CA PRO A 640 13.88 -4.42 -28.67
C PRO A 640 14.23 -3.17 -29.50
N GLY A 641 15.29 -2.47 -29.12
CA GLY A 641 15.72 -1.24 -29.79
C GLY A 641 14.95 0.04 -29.38
N TRP A 642 13.84 -0.08 -28.64
CA TRP A 642 13.01 1.02 -28.15
C TRP A 642 12.81 0.87 -26.63
N ASN A 643 13.86 1.02 -25.86
CA ASN A 643 13.84 0.78 -24.40
C ASN A 643 12.77 1.57 -23.64
N ALA A 644 12.26 2.64 -24.23
CA ALA A 644 11.17 3.44 -23.66
C ALA A 644 9.78 2.83 -23.89
N LEU A 645 9.61 1.99 -24.94
CA LEU A 645 8.30 1.44 -25.34
C LEU A 645 8.09 0.06 -24.73
N ARG A 646 6.96 -0.13 -24.11
CA ARG A 646 6.50 -1.42 -23.55
C ARG A 646 5.09 -1.73 -24.02
N LEU A 647 4.87 -2.99 -24.35
CA LEU A 647 3.54 -3.54 -24.63
C LEU A 647 3.02 -4.24 -23.38
N HIS A 648 1.75 -4.07 -23.09
CA HIS A 648 1.06 -4.71 -21.98
C HIS A 648 -0.10 -5.55 -22.48
N PHE A 649 -0.28 -6.69 -21.86
CA PHE A 649 -1.39 -7.58 -22.14
C PHE A 649 -1.86 -8.20 -20.82
N THR A 650 -3.17 -8.22 -20.58
CA THR A 650 -3.77 -8.89 -19.42
C THR A 650 -4.95 -9.75 -19.84
N VAL A 651 -5.06 -10.91 -19.25
CA VAL A 651 -6.23 -11.78 -19.32
C VAL A 651 -6.69 -12.04 -17.90
N GLU A 652 -7.92 -11.66 -17.58
CA GLU A 652 -8.53 -11.87 -16.27
C GLU A 652 -9.61 -12.90 -16.37
N ASN A 653 -9.78 -13.69 -15.31
CA ASN A 653 -10.77 -14.75 -15.23
C ASN A 653 -10.70 -15.74 -16.42
N MET A 654 -9.49 -16.26 -16.67
CA MET A 654 -9.22 -17.18 -17.80
C MET A 654 -10.06 -18.46 -17.79
N LEU A 655 -10.54 -18.86 -16.62
CA LEU A 655 -11.35 -20.09 -16.45
C LEU A 655 -12.85 -19.81 -16.63
N GLY A 656 -13.27 -18.55 -16.79
CA GLY A 656 -14.67 -18.15 -16.88
C GLY A 656 -15.47 -18.51 -15.62
N ALA A 657 -14.80 -18.53 -14.45
CA ALA A 657 -15.45 -18.86 -13.20
C ALA A 657 -16.44 -17.75 -12.80
N ASP A 658 -17.53 -18.11 -12.13
CA ASP A 658 -18.34 -17.12 -11.42
C ASP A 658 -17.57 -16.61 -10.20
N THR A 659 -17.11 -15.37 -10.28
CA THR A 659 -16.33 -14.71 -9.23
C THR A 659 -17.16 -13.72 -8.42
N SER A 660 -18.48 -13.73 -8.59
CA SER A 660 -19.41 -12.83 -7.89
C SER A 660 -19.24 -12.95 -6.38
N PHE A 661 -18.97 -11.84 -5.73
CA PHE A 661 -18.89 -11.84 -4.27
C PHE A 661 -20.28 -11.92 -3.65
N PHE A 662 -21.22 -11.15 -4.19
CA PHE A 662 -22.63 -11.18 -3.86
C PHE A 662 -23.40 -11.79 -5.03
N PRO A 663 -24.28 -12.77 -4.81
CA PRO A 663 -24.98 -13.46 -5.90
C PRO A 663 -25.83 -12.54 -6.76
N GLU A 664 -26.41 -11.50 -6.17
CA GLU A 664 -27.23 -10.51 -6.85
C GLU A 664 -26.43 -9.52 -7.73
N TYR A 665 -25.08 -9.55 -7.66
CA TYR A 665 -24.19 -8.65 -8.38
C TYR A 665 -23.16 -9.44 -9.18
N PRO A 666 -23.56 -9.95 -10.36
CA PRO A 666 -22.71 -10.79 -11.17
C PRO A 666 -21.44 -10.08 -11.61
N GLU A 667 -20.33 -10.80 -11.65
CA GLU A 667 -19.06 -10.33 -12.17
C GLU A 667 -18.89 -10.79 -13.64
N PRO A 668 -18.14 -10.04 -14.45
CA PRO A 668 -17.88 -10.46 -15.82
C PRO A 668 -17.02 -11.72 -15.89
N GLY A 669 -17.24 -12.53 -16.90
CA GLY A 669 -16.40 -13.66 -17.23
C GLY A 669 -15.00 -13.26 -17.69
N LEU A 670 -14.53 -13.85 -18.78
CA LEU A 670 -13.22 -13.57 -19.36
C LEU A 670 -13.07 -12.10 -19.78
N ARG A 671 -12.00 -11.45 -19.32
CA ARG A 671 -11.58 -10.10 -19.76
C ARG A 671 -10.21 -10.15 -20.41
N VAL A 672 -10.06 -9.42 -21.50
CA VAL A 672 -8.79 -9.24 -22.20
C VAL A 672 -8.52 -7.75 -22.37
N ASN A 673 -7.32 -7.29 -21.96
CA ASN A 673 -6.91 -5.91 -22.18
C ASN A 673 -5.52 -5.88 -22.81
N GLY A 674 -5.29 -4.91 -23.69
CA GLY A 674 -4.00 -4.64 -24.29
C GLY A 674 -3.66 -3.16 -24.22
N GLY A 675 -2.38 -2.85 -24.09
CA GLY A 675 -1.95 -1.47 -23.97
C GLY A 675 -0.49 -1.24 -24.30
N ILE A 676 -0.14 0.02 -24.33
CA ILE A 676 1.23 0.50 -24.53
C ILE A 676 1.63 1.46 -23.42
N SER A 677 2.89 1.42 -23.02
CA SER A 677 3.52 2.41 -22.16
C SER A 677 4.77 2.97 -22.81
N ILE A 678 4.91 4.28 -22.74
CA ILE A 678 6.14 4.99 -23.10
C ILE A 678 6.72 5.57 -21.83
N LEU A 679 7.94 5.14 -21.48
CA LEU A 679 8.70 5.68 -20.34
C LEU A 679 9.62 6.80 -20.86
N LEU A 680 9.49 8.00 -20.26
CA LEU A 680 10.18 9.23 -20.68
C LEU A 680 11.32 9.61 -19.71
#